data_0c1399e8a1f45b7473f5f99632469411
#
_entry.id   0c1399e8a1f45b7473f5f99632469411
#
_cell.length_a   1.000
_cell.length_b   1.000
_cell.length_c   1.000
_cell.angle_alpha   90.00
_cell.angle_beta   90.00
_cell.angle_gamma   90.00
#
_symmetry.space_group_name_H-M   'P 1'
#
loop_
_entity.id
_entity.type
_entity.pdbx_description
1 polymer ?
#
loop_
_entity_poly.entity_id
_entity_poly.type
_entity_poly.pdbx_seq_one_letter_code
_entity_poly.pdbx_strand_id
1 'polypeptide(L)'
;MKDAQGRETQYEYNAAGDLTAVITPDGNRSETQYDAWGKAVSTTQGGLTRSMEYDAAGRVISLTNENGSHSVFSYDALDRLVQQGGFDGRTQRYHYDLTGKLTQSEDEGLVILWYYDESDRITHRTVNGEPAEQWQYDGHGWLTDISHLSEGHRVAVHYGYDDKGRLTGERQTVENPETGELLWHHETGHAYNEQGLANRVTPDSLPPVEWLTYGSGYLAGMKLGDTPLLEYTRDRMHRETVRSFGSMAGSNAAYKLTSTYTPAGQLQSQHLNSLVYDRDYGWNDNGDLVRISGPRQTREYGYSATGRLESVRTLAPDLDIRIPYATDPAGNRLPDPELHPDSTLTVWPDNRIAEDAHYVYRHDEYGRLTEKTDRIPAGVIRTDDERTHHYHYDSQHRLVFYTRIQHGEPLVESRYLYDPLGRRMVKRVWRRERDLTGWMSLSRKPEVTWYGWDGDRLTTVQTDTTRIQTVYQPGSFAPLIRIETDNGEREKAQRRSLAEKLQQEGSEDGHGVVFPAELVRLLDRLEEEIRADRVSSESRAWLAQCGLTVEQLARQVEPEYTPARKAHLYHCDHRGLPLALISEDGNTAWSAEYDEWGNQLNEENPHHVYQPYRLPGQQHDEESGLYYNRHRYYDPLQGRYITQDPMGLKGGWNLYQYPLNPLQQIDPMGLLQTWDDARSGACTGGVCGVLSRIIGPSKFDSTADAALDALKETQNRSLCNDMEYSGIVCKDTNGKYFASKAETDNLRKESYPLKRKCPTGTDRVAAYHTHGADSHGDYVDEFFSSSDKNLVRSKDNNLEAFYLATPDGRFEALNNKGEYIFIRNSVPGLSSVCIPYHD
;
A
#
# COMPACT_ATOMS: atom_id res chain seq x y z
N MET A 1 1.16 -29.87 -15.21
CA MET A 1 0.94 -28.59 -15.89
C MET A 1 2.25 -28.19 -16.56
N LYS A 2 2.24 -27.68 -17.79
CA LYS A 2 3.43 -27.20 -18.51
C LYS A 2 3.29 -25.73 -18.84
N ASP A 3 4.35 -24.97 -18.63
CA ASP A 3 4.39 -23.56 -18.99
C ASP A 3 4.84 -23.36 -20.46
N ALA A 4 4.94 -22.09 -20.89
CA ALA A 4 5.33 -21.72 -22.25
C ALA A 4 6.79 -22.12 -22.61
N GLN A 5 7.62 -22.45 -21.64
CA GLN A 5 9.00 -22.96 -21.84
C GLN A 5 9.09 -24.48 -21.73
N GLY A 6 7.97 -25.17 -21.51
CA GLY A 6 7.90 -26.63 -21.38
C GLY A 6 8.27 -27.17 -20.00
N ARG A 7 8.42 -26.30 -18.98
CA ARG A 7 8.68 -26.70 -17.60
C ARG A 7 7.43 -27.31 -16.99
N GLU A 8 7.59 -28.38 -16.22
CA GLU A 8 6.46 -29.19 -15.75
C GLU A 8 6.33 -29.17 -14.23
N THR A 9 5.16 -28.74 -13.74
CA THR A 9 4.73 -28.87 -12.35
C THR A 9 3.77 -30.05 -12.24
N GLN A 10 4.00 -30.96 -11.31
CA GLN A 10 3.19 -32.17 -11.08
C GLN A 10 2.33 -32.00 -9.83
N TYR A 11 1.15 -32.58 -9.87
CA TYR A 11 0.18 -32.53 -8.77
C TYR A 11 -0.27 -33.95 -8.43
N GLU A 12 -0.31 -34.27 -7.13
CA GLU A 12 -0.81 -35.55 -6.65
C GLU A 12 -2.07 -35.33 -5.80
N TYR A 13 -3.00 -36.27 -5.92
CA TYR A 13 -4.27 -36.20 -5.21
C TYR A 13 -4.57 -37.50 -4.48
N ASN A 14 -5.27 -37.43 -3.35
CA ASN A 14 -5.81 -38.60 -2.68
C ASN A 14 -7.09 -39.10 -3.38
N ALA A 15 -7.63 -40.20 -2.88
CA ALA A 15 -8.87 -40.80 -3.43
C ALA A 15 -10.12 -39.90 -3.27
N ALA A 16 -10.10 -38.93 -2.37
CA ALA A 16 -11.17 -37.94 -2.16
C ALA A 16 -11.04 -36.72 -3.09
N GLY A 17 -9.92 -36.61 -3.84
CA GLY A 17 -9.65 -35.47 -4.73
C GLY A 17 -8.92 -34.32 -4.07
N ASP A 18 -8.47 -34.47 -2.83
CA ASP A 18 -7.69 -33.44 -2.15
C ASP A 18 -6.25 -33.43 -2.67
N LEU A 19 -5.67 -32.27 -2.87
CA LEU A 19 -4.30 -32.08 -3.34
C LEU A 19 -3.31 -32.47 -2.23
N THR A 20 -2.59 -33.59 -2.40
CA THR A 20 -1.66 -34.12 -1.40
C THR A 20 -0.22 -33.72 -1.63
N ALA A 21 0.17 -33.44 -2.88
CA ALA A 21 1.51 -32.95 -3.17
C ALA A 21 1.58 -32.09 -4.42
N VAL A 22 2.50 -31.14 -4.41
CA VAL A 22 2.95 -30.35 -5.56
C VAL A 22 4.44 -30.58 -5.73
N ILE A 23 4.87 -30.92 -6.96
CA ILE A 23 6.28 -31.11 -7.31
C ILE A 23 6.64 -30.07 -8.37
N THR A 24 7.57 -29.19 -8.03
CA THR A 24 8.05 -28.13 -8.92
C THR A 24 9.00 -28.68 -10.00
N PRO A 25 9.29 -27.92 -11.07
CA PRO A 25 10.16 -28.37 -12.17
C PRO A 25 11.56 -28.81 -11.72
N ASP A 26 12.10 -28.27 -10.64
CA ASP A 26 13.39 -28.66 -10.06
C ASP A 26 13.29 -29.87 -9.10
N GLY A 27 12.11 -30.42 -8.88
CA GLY A 27 11.86 -31.58 -8.04
C GLY A 27 11.57 -31.28 -6.57
N ASN A 28 11.44 -30.01 -6.17
CA ASN A 28 11.02 -29.66 -4.82
C ASN A 28 9.57 -30.09 -4.60
N ARG A 29 9.33 -30.76 -3.46
CA ARG A 29 8.05 -31.36 -3.11
C ARG A 29 7.42 -30.65 -1.91
N SER A 30 6.19 -30.19 -2.07
CA SER A 30 5.33 -29.71 -0.99
C SER A 30 4.23 -30.73 -0.76
N GLU A 31 3.96 -31.08 0.50
CA GLU A 31 2.97 -32.08 0.89
C GLU A 31 1.93 -31.51 1.83
N THR A 32 0.69 -31.95 1.68
CA THR A 32 -0.42 -31.60 2.57
C THR A 32 -1.11 -32.88 3.05
N GLN A 33 -1.31 -33.00 4.37
CA GLN A 33 -2.07 -34.09 4.96
C GLN A 33 -3.44 -33.57 5.40
N TYR A 34 -4.45 -34.41 5.23
CA TYR A 34 -5.84 -34.08 5.52
C TYR A 34 -6.42 -35.03 6.57
N ASP A 35 -7.36 -34.54 7.33
CA ASP A 35 -8.20 -35.37 8.22
C ASP A 35 -9.31 -36.10 7.44
N ALA A 36 -10.10 -36.88 8.16
CA ALA A 36 -11.19 -37.64 7.55
C ALA A 36 -12.32 -36.76 6.95
N TRP A 37 -12.35 -35.44 7.25
CA TRP A 37 -13.33 -34.48 6.76
C TRP A 37 -12.75 -33.62 5.62
N GLY A 38 -11.52 -33.91 5.15
CA GLY A 38 -10.84 -33.16 4.08
C GLY A 38 -10.24 -31.82 4.52
N LYS A 39 -10.01 -31.65 5.83
CA LYS A 39 -9.32 -30.45 6.34
C LYS A 39 -7.81 -30.70 6.43
N ALA A 40 -7.03 -29.72 5.98
CA ALA A 40 -5.59 -29.79 6.07
C ALA A 40 -5.14 -29.77 7.54
N VAL A 41 -4.43 -30.79 8.00
CA VAL A 41 -3.88 -30.90 9.37
C VAL A 41 -2.39 -30.64 9.42
N SER A 42 -1.67 -30.79 8.29
CA SER A 42 -0.28 -30.40 8.19
C SER A 42 0.12 -30.09 6.75
N THR A 43 1.06 -29.18 6.60
CA THR A 43 1.73 -28.87 5.34
C THR A 43 3.23 -28.94 5.54
N THR A 44 3.93 -29.62 4.62
CA THR A 44 5.39 -29.76 4.65
C THR A 44 5.96 -29.28 3.34
N GLN A 45 6.93 -28.36 3.41
CA GLN A 45 7.64 -27.83 2.26
C GLN A 45 9.15 -27.79 2.58
N GLY A 46 9.99 -28.40 1.74
CA GLY A 46 11.44 -28.43 1.97
C GLY A 46 11.85 -28.99 3.34
N GLY A 47 11.07 -29.96 3.88
CA GLY A 47 11.31 -30.53 5.22
C GLY A 47 10.77 -29.69 6.39
N LEU A 48 10.18 -28.52 6.14
CA LEU A 48 9.59 -27.63 7.16
C LEU A 48 8.09 -27.88 7.25
N THR A 49 7.60 -28.15 8.46
CA THR A 49 6.21 -28.56 8.68
C THR A 49 5.44 -27.56 9.54
N ARG A 50 4.23 -27.20 9.09
CA ARG A 50 3.19 -26.50 9.84
C ARG A 50 2.06 -27.44 10.13
N SER A 51 1.45 -27.32 11.31
CA SER A 51 0.33 -28.19 11.72
C SER A 51 -0.86 -27.36 12.19
N MET A 52 -2.05 -27.91 12.03
CA MET A 52 -3.32 -27.29 12.37
C MET A 52 -4.21 -28.29 13.09
N GLU A 53 -4.85 -27.86 14.18
CA GLU A 53 -5.83 -28.64 14.92
C GLU A 53 -7.19 -27.95 14.87
N TYR A 54 -8.25 -28.77 14.81
CA TYR A 54 -9.63 -28.32 14.70
C TYR A 54 -10.48 -28.88 15.84
N ASP A 55 -11.49 -28.11 16.24
CA ASP A 55 -12.53 -28.60 17.11
C ASP A 55 -13.58 -29.44 16.35
N ALA A 56 -14.55 -29.97 17.08
CA ALA A 56 -15.63 -30.78 16.51
C ALA A 56 -16.53 -30.01 15.52
N ALA A 57 -16.57 -28.68 15.58
CA ALA A 57 -17.27 -27.82 14.64
C ALA A 57 -16.40 -27.48 13.42
N GLY A 58 -15.13 -27.93 13.41
CA GLY A 58 -14.20 -27.73 12.33
C GLY A 58 -13.53 -26.34 12.31
N ARG A 59 -13.50 -25.66 13.44
CA ARG A 59 -12.81 -24.39 13.62
C ARG A 59 -11.38 -24.65 14.08
N VAL A 60 -10.43 -23.85 13.61
CA VAL A 60 -9.02 -23.95 14.03
C VAL A 60 -8.89 -23.57 15.51
N ILE A 61 -8.38 -24.46 16.34
CA ILE A 61 -8.11 -24.23 17.77
C ILE A 61 -6.62 -24.09 18.09
N SER A 62 -5.75 -24.65 17.26
CA SER A 62 -4.31 -24.55 17.43
C SER A 62 -3.58 -24.56 16.09
N LEU A 63 -2.54 -23.73 15.99
CA LEU A 63 -1.57 -23.74 14.92
C LEU A 63 -0.19 -24.01 15.52
N THR A 64 0.59 -24.89 14.89
CA THR A 64 1.98 -25.13 15.25
C THR A 64 2.89 -24.69 14.11
N ASN A 65 3.79 -23.75 14.36
CA ASN A 65 4.72 -23.25 13.34
C ASN A 65 5.90 -24.22 13.15
N GLU A 66 6.79 -23.89 12.25
CA GLU A 66 7.96 -24.69 11.88
C GLU A 66 8.97 -24.83 13.02
N ASN A 67 8.96 -23.91 14.00
CA ASN A 67 9.79 -23.98 15.20
C ASN A 67 9.14 -24.79 16.34
N GLY A 68 7.91 -25.31 16.14
CA GLY A 68 7.16 -26.04 17.15
C GLY A 68 6.41 -25.17 18.17
N SER A 69 6.34 -23.86 17.95
CA SER A 69 5.56 -22.94 18.80
C SER A 69 4.09 -22.96 18.42
N HIS A 70 3.21 -22.72 19.41
CA HIS A 70 1.77 -22.82 19.25
C HIS A 70 1.08 -21.46 19.29
N SER A 71 0.05 -21.30 18.44
CA SER A 71 -0.94 -20.24 18.52
C SER A 71 -2.30 -20.87 18.75
N VAL A 72 -3.07 -20.37 19.72
CA VAL A 72 -4.33 -20.99 20.17
C VAL A 72 -5.51 -20.04 20.01
N PHE A 73 -6.70 -20.61 19.75
CA PHE A 73 -7.92 -19.86 19.44
C PHE A 73 -9.10 -20.38 20.24
N SER A 74 -9.97 -19.48 20.68
CA SER A 74 -11.23 -19.82 21.32
C SER A 74 -12.37 -19.05 20.65
N TYR A 75 -13.54 -19.70 20.59
CA TYR A 75 -14.73 -19.19 19.90
C TYR A 75 -15.93 -19.16 20.82
N ASP A 76 -16.87 -18.26 20.55
CA ASP A 76 -18.18 -18.26 21.19
C ASP A 76 -19.16 -19.24 20.52
N ALA A 77 -20.38 -19.31 21.05
CA ALA A 77 -21.42 -20.20 20.52
C ALA A 77 -21.93 -19.81 19.12
N LEU A 78 -21.58 -18.64 18.63
CA LEU A 78 -21.89 -18.15 17.27
C LEU A 78 -20.69 -18.21 16.31
N ASP A 79 -19.66 -19.03 16.63
CA ASP A 79 -18.46 -19.27 15.84
C ASP A 79 -17.57 -18.01 15.66
N ARG A 80 -17.71 -17.02 16.55
CA ARG A 80 -16.88 -15.80 16.50
C ARG A 80 -15.65 -15.99 17.38
N LEU A 81 -14.49 -15.52 16.90
CA LEU A 81 -13.23 -15.56 17.65
C LEU A 81 -13.33 -14.64 18.88
N VAL A 82 -13.18 -15.18 20.06
CA VAL A 82 -13.21 -14.42 21.34
C VAL A 82 -11.85 -14.31 22.01
N GLN A 83 -10.92 -15.22 21.71
CA GLN A 83 -9.55 -15.14 22.21
C GLN A 83 -8.57 -15.76 21.24
N GLN A 84 -7.39 -15.12 21.14
CA GLN A 84 -6.25 -15.61 20.40
C GLN A 84 -5.00 -15.50 21.27
N GLY A 85 -4.21 -16.57 21.36
CA GLY A 85 -2.86 -16.57 21.90
C GLY A 85 -1.86 -16.69 20.75
N GLY A 86 -0.91 -15.76 20.64
CA GLY A 86 0.13 -15.78 19.62
C GLY A 86 1.21 -16.82 19.88
N PHE A 87 2.10 -17.07 18.91
CA PHE A 87 3.25 -17.96 19.04
C PHE A 87 4.25 -17.53 20.12
N ASP A 88 4.18 -16.28 20.55
CA ASP A 88 4.98 -15.67 21.62
C ASP A 88 4.23 -15.58 22.97
N GLY A 89 3.01 -16.11 23.04
CA GLY A 89 2.15 -16.06 24.22
C GLY A 89 1.35 -14.78 24.38
N ARG A 90 1.47 -13.78 23.48
CA ARG A 90 0.64 -12.55 23.48
C ARG A 90 -0.82 -12.90 23.34
N THR A 91 -1.67 -12.39 24.25
CA THR A 91 -3.08 -12.70 24.30
C THR A 91 -3.93 -11.53 23.85
N GLN A 92 -4.86 -11.80 22.95
CA GLN A 92 -5.85 -10.86 22.45
C GLN A 92 -7.25 -11.42 22.69
N ARG A 93 -8.19 -10.57 23.14
CA ARG A 93 -9.60 -10.94 23.39
C ARG A 93 -10.52 -9.99 22.65
N TYR A 94 -11.69 -10.52 22.27
CA TYR A 94 -12.67 -9.81 21.44
C TYR A 94 -14.06 -9.98 22.01
N HIS A 95 -14.84 -8.90 22.03
CA HIS A 95 -16.23 -8.88 22.46
C HIS A 95 -17.11 -8.30 21.36
N TYR A 96 -18.27 -8.87 21.19
CA TYR A 96 -19.21 -8.53 20.12
C TYR A 96 -20.57 -8.17 20.69
N ASP A 97 -21.31 -7.31 19.99
CA ASP A 97 -22.72 -7.08 20.30
C ASP A 97 -23.62 -8.21 19.75
N LEU A 98 -24.92 -8.08 20.00
CA LEU A 98 -25.89 -9.06 19.52
C LEU A 98 -26.02 -9.15 18.02
N THR A 99 -25.59 -8.12 17.29
CA THR A 99 -25.59 -8.08 15.83
C THR A 99 -24.28 -8.62 15.21
N GLY A 100 -23.28 -8.94 16.05
CA GLY A 100 -22.00 -9.49 15.62
C GLY A 100 -20.92 -8.45 15.36
N LYS A 101 -21.16 -7.17 15.70
CA LYS A 101 -20.14 -6.12 15.58
C LYS A 101 -19.15 -6.20 16.74
N LEU A 102 -17.86 -5.96 16.43
CA LEU A 102 -16.82 -5.86 17.44
C LEU A 102 -17.01 -4.59 18.26
N THR A 103 -17.27 -4.73 19.55
CA THR A 103 -17.46 -3.59 20.47
C THR A 103 -16.26 -3.35 21.36
N GLN A 104 -15.48 -4.39 21.66
CA GLN A 104 -14.29 -4.29 22.49
C GLN A 104 -13.21 -5.27 22.03
N SER A 105 -11.98 -4.85 22.09
CA SER A 105 -10.82 -5.74 22.06
C SER A 105 -9.87 -5.45 23.23
N GLU A 106 -9.19 -6.47 23.68
CA GLU A 106 -8.12 -6.38 24.68
C GLU A 106 -6.84 -6.98 24.10
N ASP A 107 -5.72 -6.33 24.36
CA ASP A 107 -4.39 -6.74 23.93
C ASP A 107 -3.41 -6.51 25.08
N GLU A 108 -3.04 -7.58 25.81
CA GLU A 108 -2.19 -7.52 27.00
C GLU A 108 -2.60 -6.41 28.00
N GLY A 109 -3.91 -6.26 28.23
CA GLY A 109 -4.48 -5.26 29.14
C GLY A 109 -4.78 -3.90 28.49
N LEU A 110 -4.47 -3.69 27.22
CA LEU A 110 -4.89 -2.53 26.45
C LEU A 110 -6.31 -2.73 25.97
N VAL A 111 -7.26 -1.93 26.48
CA VAL A 111 -8.69 -2.05 26.16
C VAL A 111 -9.07 -1.02 25.11
N ILE A 112 -9.61 -1.47 24.00
CA ILE A 112 -10.11 -0.66 22.90
C ILE A 112 -11.61 -0.85 22.79
N LEU A 113 -12.38 0.25 22.78
CA LEU A 113 -13.82 0.26 22.59
C LEU A 113 -14.19 0.97 21.30
N TRP A 114 -15.10 0.39 20.52
CA TRP A 114 -15.68 0.98 19.30
C TRP A 114 -17.14 1.35 19.54
N TYR A 115 -17.51 2.52 19.03
CA TYR A 115 -18.85 3.05 19.12
C TYR A 115 -19.42 3.27 17.73
N TYR A 116 -20.70 2.96 17.56
CA TYR A 116 -21.40 2.97 16.29
C TYR A 116 -22.61 3.88 16.32
N ASP A 117 -23.00 4.43 15.16
CA ASP A 117 -24.25 5.15 14.98
C ASP A 117 -25.42 4.18 14.66
N GLU A 118 -26.61 4.75 14.46
CA GLU A 118 -27.82 3.98 14.13
C GLU A 118 -27.74 3.27 12.76
N SER A 119 -26.80 3.65 11.90
CA SER A 119 -26.53 3.04 10.61
C SER A 119 -25.36 2.06 10.64
N ASP A 120 -24.93 1.64 11.83
CA ASP A 120 -23.82 0.71 12.07
C ASP A 120 -22.43 1.21 11.60
N ARG A 121 -22.26 2.54 11.48
CA ARG A 121 -20.98 3.15 11.13
C ARG A 121 -20.24 3.55 12.40
N ILE A 122 -18.89 3.41 12.39
CA ILE A 122 -18.05 3.84 13.51
C ILE A 122 -18.12 5.36 13.66
N THR A 123 -18.40 5.83 14.88
CA THR A 123 -18.38 7.25 15.21
C THR A 123 -17.14 7.67 15.95
N HIS A 124 -16.68 6.86 16.87
CA HIS A 124 -15.46 7.09 17.63
C HIS A 124 -14.93 5.81 18.25
N ARG A 125 -13.70 5.90 18.72
CA ARG A 125 -12.99 4.82 19.40
C ARG A 125 -12.30 5.39 20.65
N THR A 126 -12.26 4.58 21.71
CA THR A 126 -11.49 4.90 22.92
C THR A 126 -10.42 3.84 23.16
N VAL A 127 -9.34 4.23 23.81
CA VAL A 127 -8.28 3.34 24.27
C VAL A 127 -8.07 3.60 25.76
N ASN A 128 -8.25 2.55 26.59
CA ASN A 128 -8.23 2.65 28.05
C ASN A 128 -9.11 3.78 28.60
N GLY A 129 -10.25 4.04 27.95
CA GLY A 129 -11.20 5.07 28.30
C GLY A 129 -10.91 6.47 27.75
N GLU A 130 -9.72 6.70 27.15
CA GLU A 130 -9.38 7.98 26.54
C GLU A 130 -9.81 8.02 25.07
N PRO A 131 -10.35 9.15 24.59
CA PRO A 131 -10.71 9.30 23.17
C PRO A 131 -9.49 9.07 22.27
N ALA A 132 -9.62 8.20 21.26
CA ALA A 132 -8.55 7.90 20.32
C ALA A 132 -8.83 8.50 18.94
N GLU A 133 -9.98 8.19 18.35
CA GLU A 133 -10.33 8.64 17.00
C GLU A 133 -11.81 8.98 16.90
N GLN A 134 -12.12 9.87 15.94
CA GLN A 134 -13.47 10.28 15.59
C GLN A 134 -13.69 10.20 14.09
N TRP A 135 -14.85 9.71 13.65
CA TRP A 135 -15.29 9.63 12.26
C TRP A 135 -16.57 10.46 12.06
N GLN A 136 -16.63 11.16 10.92
CA GLN A 136 -17.80 11.91 10.52
C GLN A 136 -18.23 11.51 9.11
N TYR A 137 -19.53 11.56 8.85
CA TYR A 137 -20.15 11.14 7.60
C TYR A 137 -21.11 12.22 7.09
N ASP A 138 -21.26 12.30 5.79
CA ASP A 138 -22.24 13.18 5.16
C ASP A 138 -23.65 12.55 5.14
N GLY A 139 -24.60 13.29 4.54
CA GLY A 139 -26.00 12.84 4.41
C GLY A 139 -26.19 11.60 3.53
N HIS A 140 -25.22 11.25 2.69
CA HIS A 140 -25.20 10.02 1.89
C HIS A 140 -24.59 8.82 2.65
N GLY A 141 -23.96 9.10 3.80
CA GLY A 141 -23.23 8.12 4.57
C GLY A 141 -21.78 7.90 4.14
N TRP A 142 -21.23 8.79 3.32
CA TRP A 142 -19.82 8.78 2.94
C TRP A 142 -18.96 9.40 4.02
N LEU A 143 -17.79 8.82 4.26
CA LEU A 143 -16.85 9.29 5.27
C LEU A 143 -16.24 10.63 4.83
N THR A 144 -16.48 11.70 5.60
CA THR A 144 -15.93 13.03 5.30
C THR A 144 -14.70 13.38 6.10
N ASP A 145 -14.63 12.92 7.34
CA ASP A 145 -13.54 13.30 8.24
C ASP A 145 -13.17 12.17 9.18
N ILE A 146 -11.86 12.02 9.40
CA ILE A 146 -11.30 11.23 10.50
C ILE A 146 -10.30 12.11 11.24
N SER A 147 -10.37 12.16 12.56
CA SER A 147 -9.44 12.94 13.37
C SER A 147 -9.02 12.23 14.63
N HIS A 148 -7.83 12.55 15.13
CA HIS A 148 -7.33 12.12 16.43
C HIS A 148 -6.31 13.11 17.00
N LEU A 149 -5.91 12.86 18.24
CA LEU A 149 -4.76 13.50 18.85
C LEU A 149 -3.54 12.56 18.73
N SER A 150 -2.44 13.07 18.20
CA SER A 150 -1.16 12.37 18.13
C SER A 150 -0.09 13.30 18.72
N GLU A 151 0.57 12.84 19.79
CA GLU A 151 1.64 13.59 20.46
C GLU A 151 1.28 15.07 20.72
N GLY A 152 0.06 15.30 21.19
CA GLY A 152 -0.44 16.65 21.53
C GLY A 152 -0.88 17.51 20.34
N HIS A 153 -0.92 16.97 19.13
CA HIS A 153 -1.40 17.65 17.92
C HIS A 153 -2.69 17.01 17.42
N ARG A 154 -3.62 17.83 16.92
CA ARG A 154 -4.78 17.35 16.21
C ARG A 154 -4.41 17.07 14.76
N VAL A 155 -4.57 15.83 14.36
CA VAL A 155 -4.34 15.38 12.99
C VAL A 155 -5.65 14.89 12.40
N ALA A 156 -5.99 15.37 11.21
CA ALA A 156 -7.24 15.04 10.54
C ALA A 156 -7.02 14.72 9.07
N VAL A 157 -7.89 13.88 8.55
CA VAL A 157 -8.01 13.58 7.12
C VAL A 157 -9.42 13.93 6.68
N HIS A 158 -9.53 14.69 5.60
CA HIS A 158 -10.79 15.14 5.04
C HIS A 158 -10.96 14.59 3.63
N TYR A 159 -12.15 14.13 3.30
CA TYR A 159 -12.49 13.56 2.01
C TYR A 159 -13.59 14.34 1.31
N GLY A 160 -13.42 14.55 0.00
CA GLY A 160 -14.43 15.11 -0.87
C GLY A 160 -14.87 14.10 -1.91
N TYR A 161 -16.15 14.14 -2.29
CA TYR A 161 -16.75 13.21 -3.25
C TYR A 161 -17.53 13.94 -4.34
N ASP A 162 -17.67 13.31 -5.49
CA ASP A 162 -18.60 13.74 -6.52
C ASP A 162 -20.02 13.15 -6.29
N ASP A 163 -20.96 13.52 -7.14
CA ASP A 163 -22.37 13.07 -7.04
C ASP A 163 -22.52 11.54 -7.20
N LYS A 164 -21.50 10.86 -7.66
CA LYS A 164 -21.44 9.39 -7.83
C LYS A 164 -20.73 8.68 -6.68
N GLY A 165 -20.29 9.42 -5.66
CA GLY A 165 -19.56 8.90 -4.51
C GLY A 165 -18.09 8.56 -4.79
N ARG A 166 -17.52 9.06 -5.90
CA ARG A 166 -16.09 8.88 -6.19
C ARG A 166 -15.29 9.97 -5.50
N LEU A 167 -14.13 9.58 -4.94
CA LEU A 167 -13.24 10.48 -4.24
C LEU A 167 -12.68 11.54 -5.18
N THR A 168 -12.99 12.81 -4.92
CA THR A 168 -12.47 13.96 -5.69
C THR A 168 -11.31 14.66 -5.01
N GLY A 169 -11.13 14.46 -3.72
CA GLY A 169 -10.03 15.06 -2.97
C GLY A 169 -9.80 14.42 -1.63
N GLU A 170 -8.56 14.41 -1.22
CA GLU A 170 -8.09 14.02 0.11
C GLU A 170 -7.21 15.14 0.66
N ARG A 171 -7.52 15.63 1.87
CA ARG A 171 -6.75 16.66 2.55
C ARG A 171 -6.33 16.18 3.92
N GLN A 172 -5.03 16.32 4.24
CA GLN A 172 -4.47 16.06 5.55
C GLN A 172 -4.13 17.38 6.25
N THR A 173 -4.42 17.46 7.54
CA THR A 173 -4.14 18.64 8.34
C THR A 173 -3.50 18.26 9.67
N VAL A 174 -2.56 19.10 10.12
CA VAL A 174 -1.96 19.05 11.47
C VAL A 174 -2.12 20.42 12.09
N GLU A 175 -2.77 20.48 13.24
CA GLU A 175 -3.02 21.74 13.94
C GLU A 175 -2.70 21.67 15.43
N ASN A 176 -2.39 22.81 16.01
CA ASN A 176 -2.27 22.94 17.44
C ASN A 176 -3.68 23.00 18.05
N PRO A 177 -4.09 22.03 18.89
CA PRO A 177 -5.45 21.98 19.43
C PRO A 177 -5.80 23.12 20.38
N GLU A 178 -4.80 23.77 21.00
CA GLU A 178 -5.01 24.88 21.94
C GLU A 178 -5.21 26.23 21.25
N THR A 179 -4.44 26.48 20.19
CA THR A 179 -4.47 27.75 19.45
C THR A 179 -5.32 27.69 18.19
N GLY A 180 -5.61 26.48 17.65
CA GLY A 180 -6.23 26.29 16.36
C GLY A 180 -5.32 26.63 15.18
N GLU A 181 -4.03 26.89 15.42
CA GLU A 181 -3.05 27.17 14.38
C GLU A 181 -2.82 25.94 13.48
N LEU A 182 -2.98 26.14 12.17
CA LEU A 182 -2.67 25.13 11.16
C LEU A 182 -1.15 25.08 10.93
N LEU A 183 -0.52 23.97 11.33
CA LEU A 183 0.91 23.76 11.20
C LEU A 183 1.28 23.14 9.85
N TRP A 184 0.41 22.28 9.31
CA TRP A 184 0.60 21.59 8.04
C TRP A 184 -0.73 21.30 7.39
N HIS A 185 -0.77 21.44 6.07
CA HIS A 185 -1.85 20.91 5.26
C HIS A 185 -1.29 20.35 3.95
N HIS A 186 -1.94 19.34 3.43
CA HIS A 186 -1.63 18.73 2.14
C HIS A 186 -2.92 18.27 1.49
N GLU A 187 -3.08 18.54 0.22
CA GLU A 187 -4.29 18.22 -0.52
C GLU A 187 -3.95 17.57 -1.87
N THR A 188 -4.69 16.51 -2.22
CA THR A 188 -4.59 15.85 -3.51
C THR A 188 -5.97 15.79 -4.16
N GLY A 189 -6.08 16.28 -5.38
CA GLY A 189 -7.32 16.23 -6.17
C GLY A 189 -7.31 15.05 -7.14
N HIS A 190 -8.49 14.44 -7.33
CA HIS A 190 -8.71 13.35 -8.28
C HIS A 190 -9.79 13.72 -9.29
N ALA A 191 -9.53 13.44 -10.56
CA ALA A 191 -10.53 13.59 -11.62
C ALA A 191 -10.65 12.29 -12.42
N TYR A 192 -11.83 12.06 -12.95
CA TYR A 192 -12.20 10.84 -13.65
C TYR A 192 -12.61 11.16 -15.09
N ASN A 193 -12.27 10.27 -16.02
CA ASN A 193 -12.76 10.36 -17.39
C ASN A 193 -14.24 9.92 -17.50
N GLU A 194 -14.81 10.01 -18.69
CA GLU A 194 -16.19 9.62 -18.95
C GLU A 194 -16.49 8.15 -18.65
N GLN A 195 -15.49 7.28 -18.73
CA GLN A 195 -15.57 5.86 -18.37
C GLN A 195 -15.39 5.61 -16.86
N GLY A 196 -15.16 6.66 -16.06
CA GLY A 196 -14.97 6.55 -14.62
C GLY A 196 -13.57 6.12 -14.17
N LEU A 197 -12.57 6.11 -15.07
CA LEU A 197 -11.18 5.84 -14.72
C LEU A 197 -10.51 7.09 -14.14
N ALA A 198 -9.78 6.94 -13.06
CA ALA A 198 -8.96 7.98 -12.46
C ALA A 198 -7.73 8.22 -13.32
N ASN A 199 -7.83 9.13 -14.30
CA ASN A 199 -6.77 9.42 -15.25
C ASN A 199 -5.99 10.71 -14.94
N ARG A 200 -6.47 11.50 -14.00
CA ARG A 200 -5.89 12.80 -13.64
C ARG A 200 -5.83 12.98 -12.15
N VAL A 201 -4.64 13.26 -11.65
CA VAL A 201 -4.38 13.56 -10.24
C VAL A 201 -3.75 14.95 -10.16
N THR A 202 -4.24 15.80 -9.27
CA THR A 202 -3.65 17.12 -9.02
C THR A 202 -2.95 17.08 -7.67
N PRO A 203 -1.62 16.93 -7.62
CA PRO A 203 -0.88 17.00 -6.37
C PRO A 203 -0.89 18.43 -5.81
N ASP A 204 -0.68 18.55 -4.52
CA ASP A 204 -0.59 19.85 -3.86
C ASP A 204 0.52 20.72 -4.48
N SER A 205 0.17 21.92 -4.90
CA SER A 205 1.09 22.92 -5.48
C SER A 205 1.77 22.52 -6.81
N LEU A 206 1.28 21.49 -7.48
CA LEU A 206 1.74 21.09 -8.81
C LEU A 206 0.63 21.20 -9.86
N PRO A 207 1.00 21.37 -11.14
CA PRO A 207 0.08 21.11 -12.23
C PRO A 207 -0.45 19.67 -12.20
N PRO A 208 -1.62 19.43 -12.81
CA PRO A 208 -2.18 18.08 -12.85
C PRO A 208 -1.24 17.08 -13.53
N VAL A 209 -1.17 15.88 -12.95
CA VAL A 209 -0.57 14.71 -13.58
C VAL A 209 -1.65 13.99 -14.37
N GLU A 210 -1.46 13.86 -15.67
CA GLU A 210 -2.40 13.19 -16.56
C GLU A 210 -1.74 11.99 -17.22
N TRP A 211 -2.40 10.83 -17.10
CA TRP A 211 -1.96 9.59 -17.72
C TRP A 211 -2.61 9.42 -19.09
N LEU A 212 -1.77 9.24 -20.10
CA LEU A 212 -2.19 8.92 -21.46
C LEU A 212 -2.35 7.41 -21.58
N THR A 213 -3.50 6.97 -22.06
CA THR A 213 -3.82 5.55 -22.16
C THR A 213 -4.32 5.20 -23.57
N TYR A 214 -4.23 3.92 -23.92
CA TYR A 214 -4.80 3.37 -25.15
C TYR A 214 -5.51 2.04 -24.86
N GLY A 215 -6.36 1.61 -25.79
CA GLY A 215 -7.12 0.37 -25.63
C GLY A 215 -7.98 0.37 -24.39
N SER A 216 -7.90 -0.67 -23.58
CA SER A 216 -8.63 -0.84 -22.31
C SER A 216 -7.99 -0.16 -21.10
N GLY A 217 -7.10 0.81 -21.29
CA GLY A 217 -6.47 1.57 -20.21
C GLY A 217 -4.98 1.34 -20.05
N TYR A 218 -4.31 0.77 -21.04
CA TYR A 218 -2.86 0.60 -21.01
C TYR A 218 -2.14 1.94 -21.11
N LEU A 219 -1.12 2.15 -20.28
CA LEU A 219 -0.36 3.39 -20.23
C LEU A 219 0.49 3.59 -21.49
N ALA A 220 0.32 4.73 -22.13
CA ALA A 220 1.13 5.19 -23.28
C ALA A 220 2.09 6.32 -22.91
N GLY A 221 1.82 7.07 -21.85
CA GLY A 221 2.65 8.17 -21.41
C GLY A 221 2.07 8.95 -20.24
N MET A 222 2.75 10.04 -19.87
CA MET A 222 2.34 10.92 -18.79
C MET A 222 2.70 12.36 -19.09
N LYS A 223 1.79 13.26 -18.75
CA LYS A 223 2.00 14.71 -18.78
C LYS A 223 1.96 15.31 -17.38
N LEU A 224 2.75 16.33 -17.16
CA LEU A 224 2.64 17.23 -16.02
C LEU A 224 2.15 18.59 -16.53
N GLY A 225 0.89 18.92 -16.24
CA GLY A 225 0.21 20.02 -16.91
C GLY A 225 0.16 19.75 -18.42
N ASP A 226 0.68 20.67 -19.22
CA ASP A 226 0.74 20.55 -20.68
C ASP A 226 2.05 19.92 -21.18
N THR A 227 3.03 19.65 -20.30
CA THR A 227 4.33 19.14 -20.66
C THR A 227 4.38 17.62 -20.61
N PRO A 228 4.56 16.91 -21.74
CA PRO A 228 4.79 15.48 -21.75
C PRO A 228 6.19 15.17 -21.16
N LEU A 229 6.23 14.23 -20.20
CA LEU A 229 7.46 13.82 -19.52
C LEU A 229 7.84 12.37 -19.80
N LEU A 230 6.87 11.47 -19.94
CA LEU A 230 7.10 10.05 -20.16
C LEU A 230 6.34 9.56 -21.37
N GLU A 231 6.97 8.62 -22.07
CA GLU A 231 6.37 7.87 -23.17
C GLU A 231 6.74 6.40 -23.06
N TYR A 232 5.77 5.52 -23.31
CA TYR A 232 5.94 4.08 -23.28
C TYR A 232 5.65 3.46 -24.63
N THR A 233 6.51 2.55 -25.04
CA THR A 233 6.23 1.61 -26.13
C THR A 233 5.96 0.23 -25.53
N ARG A 234 4.95 -0.47 -26.07
CA ARG A 234 4.55 -1.77 -25.57
C ARG A 234 4.48 -2.81 -26.69
N ASP A 235 4.70 -4.06 -26.30
CA ASP A 235 4.55 -5.19 -27.24
C ASP A 235 3.07 -5.59 -27.40
N ARG A 236 2.82 -6.65 -28.18
CA ARG A 236 1.47 -7.16 -28.42
C ARG A 236 0.77 -7.73 -27.18
N MET A 237 1.53 -8.04 -26.12
CA MET A 237 1.02 -8.47 -24.82
C MET A 237 0.92 -7.30 -23.84
N HIS A 238 1.04 -6.08 -24.34
CA HIS A 238 0.99 -4.82 -23.58
C HIS A 238 2.08 -4.66 -22.52
N ARG A 239 3.18 -5.45 -22.59
CA ARG A 239 4.34 -5.28 -21.71
C ARG A 239 5.19 -4.10 -22.19
N GLU A 240 5.78 -3.37 -21.23
CA GLU A 240 6.65 -2.23 -21.52
C GLU A 240 7.95 -2.71 -22.19
N THR A 241 8.17 -2.28 -23.42
CA THR A 241 9.41 -2.58 -24.17
C THR A 241 10.35 -1.39 -24.22
N VAL A 242 9.83 -0.16 -24.23
CA VAL A 242 10.63 1.06 -24.19
C VAL A 242 9.98 2.08 -23.25
N ARG A 243 10.81 2.73 -22.43
CA ARG A 243 10.46 3.91 -21.63
C ARG A 243 11.38 5.05 -22.01
N SER A 244 10.80 6.19 -22.37
CA SER A 244 11.51 7.43 -22.70
C SER A 244 11.13 8.53 -21.73
N PHE A 245 12.11 9.33 -21.29
CA PHE A 245 11.93 10.44 -20.37
C PHE A 245 12.64 11.71 -20.88
N GLY A 246 12.01 12.85 -20.64
CA GLY A 246 12.53 14.19 -20.91
C GLY A 246 11.57 15.01 -21.77
N SER A 247 11.89 16.30 -21.91
CA SER A 247 11.10 17.28 -22.67
C SER A 247 11.07 17.05 -24.18
N MET A 248 11.96 16.19 -24.69
CA MET A 248 12.01 15.75 -26.08
C MET A 248 11.65 14.25 -26.14
N ALA A 249 10.37 13.95 -26.10
CA ALA A 249 9.86 12.60 -26.27
C ALA A 249 10.17 12.05 -27.68
N GLY A 250 10.41 10.74 -27.77
CA GLY A 250 10.66 10.05 -29.03
C GLY A 250 12.09 9.56 -29.21
N SER A 251 12.54 9.43 -30.46
CA SER A 251 13.84 8.81 -30.81
C SER A 251 15.06 9.54 -30.24
N ASN A 252 14.91 10.79 -29.81
CA ASN A 252 15.98 11.67 -29.31
C ASN A 252 15.90 11.89 -27.79
N ALA A 253 15.10 11.12 -27.04
CA ALA A 253 15.06 11.23 -25.60
C ALA A 253 16.43 10.95 -24.98
N ALA A 254 16.83 11.80 -24.01
CA ALA A 254 18.10 11.63 -23.30
C ALA A 254 18.13 10.35 -22.46
N TYR A 255 16.98 9.92 -21.94
CA TYR A 255 16.79 8.64 -21.27
C TYR A 255 15.89 7.72 -22.11
N LYS A 256 16.43 6.56 -22.47
CA LYS A 256 15.69 5.51 -23.16
C LYS A 256 16.05 4.15 -22.57
N LEU A 257 15.11 3.54 -21.87
CA LEU A 257 15.24 2.19 -21.31
C LEU A 257 14.52 1.19 -22.20
N THR A 258 15.25 0.16 -22.67
CA THR A 258 14.70 -0.92 -23.47
C THR A 258 14.65 -2.20 -22.64
N SER A 259 13.49 -2.85 -22.58
CA SER A 259 13.26 -4.09 -21.83
C SER A 259 12.88 -5.24 -22.77
N THR A 260 13.41 -6.43 -22.52
CA THR A 260 13.05 -7.67 -23.19
C THR A 260 12.56 -8.70 -22.20
N TYR A 261 11.79 -9.70 -22.71
CA TYR A 261 11.15 -10.69 -21.88
C TYR A 261 11.39 -12.11 -22.40
N THR A 262 11.44 -13.07 -21.48
CA THR A 262 11.48 -14.50 -21.81
C THR A 262 10.13 -14.94 -22.41
N PRO A 263 10.04 -16.11 -23.07
CA PRO A 263 8.77 -16.66 -23.52
C PRO A 263 7.73 -16.86 -22.40
N ALA A 264 8.18 -17.08 -21.15
CA ALA A 264 7.31 -17.16 -19.97
C ALA A 264 6.88 -15.79 -19.41
N GLY A 265 7.32 -14.68 -20.03
CA GLY A 265 6.95 -13.33 -19.62
C GLY A 265 7.85 -12.69 -18.56
N GLN A 266 8.89 -13.38 -18.12
CA GLN A 266 9.85 -12.85 -17.15
C GLN A 266 10.79 -11.83 -17.80
N LEU A 267 11.20 -10.81 -17.04
CA LEU A 267 12.15 -9.80 -17.51
C LEU A 267 13.49 -10.45 -17.84
N GLN A 268 13.97 -10.31 -19.08
CA GLN A 268 15.21 -10.90 -19.56
C GLN A 268 16.36 -9.89 -19.56
N SER A 269 16.08 -8.66 -20.01
CA SER A 269 17.09 -7.60 -20.03
C SER A 269 16.48 -6.23 -19.87
N GLN A 270 17.28 -5.32 -19.34
CA GLN A 270 17.03 -3.89 -19.35
C GLN A 270 18.32 -3.18 -19.79
N HIS A 271 18.25 -2.47 -20.90
CA HIS A 271 19.35 -1.71 -21.46
C HIS A 271 19.02 -0.23 -21.53
N LEU A 272 19.86 0.55 -20.87
CA LEU A 272 19.79 2.00 -20.94
C LEU A 272 20.74 2.49 -22.04
N ASN A 273 20.38 3.55 -22.76
CA ASN A 273 21.21 4.14 -23.79
C ASN A 273 22.58 4.67 -23.29
N SER A 274 22.86 4.63 -21.98
CA SER A 274 24.13 5.00 -21.35
C SER A 274 25.04 3.83 -20.96
N LEU A 275 24.64 2.59 -21.15
CA LEU A 275 25.34 1.33 -20.81
C LEU A 275 25.60 1.09 -19.30
N VAL A 276 25.73 2.13 -18.48
CA VAL A 276 26.13 2.01 -17.06
C VAL A 276 25.15 1.20 -16.21
N TYR A 277 23.88 1.23 -16.58
CA TYR A 277 22.80 0.56 -15.85
C TYR A 277 22.23 -0.65 -16.58
N ASP A 278 22.94 -1.15 -17.59
CA ASP A 278 22.52 -2.34 -18.32
C ASP A 278 22.49 -3.56 -17.39
N ARG A 279 21.42 -4.34 -17.50
CA ARG A 279 21.18 -5.53 -16.70
C ARG A 279 20.60 -6.66 -17.51
N ASP A 280 21.16 -7.86 -17.32
CA ASP A 280 20.62 -9.13 -17.83
C ASP A 280 20.22 -10.02 -16.67
N TYR A 281 19.04 -10.61 -16.76
CA TYR A 281 18.41 -11.42 -15.72
C TYR A 281 18.39 -12.89 -16.11
N GLY A 282 18.88 -13.76 -15.21
CA GLY A 282 18.85 -15.20 -15.38
C GLY A 282 17.88 -15.84 -14.41
N TRP A 283 17.05 -16.77 -14.92
CA TRP A 283 16.01 -17.45 -14.17
C TRP A 283 16.25 -18.96 -14.17
N ASN A 284 15.89 -19.62 -13.07
CA ASN A 284 15.92 -21.08 -12.99
C ASN A 284 14.60 -21.68 -13.51
N ASP A 285 14.49 -23.00 -13.49
CA ASP A 285 13.30 -23.72 -13.98
C ASP A 285 12.07 -23.55 -13.08
N ASN A 286 12.25 -23.14 -11.83
CA ASN A 286 11.14 -22.77 -10.92
C ASN A 286 10.62 -21.34 -11.15
N GLY A 287 11.34 -20.54 -11.92
CA GLY A 287 11.04 -19.15 -12.12
C GLY A 287 11.69 -18.22 -11.10
N ASP A 288 12.65 -18.70 -10.30
CA ASP A 288 13.40 -17.85 -9.39
C ASP A 288 14.50 -17.09 -10.11
N LEU A 289 14.74 -15.86 -9.71
CA LEU A 289 15.82 -15.03 -10.22
C LEU A 289 17.14 -15.48 -9.63
N VAL A 290 17.98 -16.12 -10.42
CA VAL A 290 19.26 -16.70 -9.96
C VAL A 290 20.48 -15.89 -10.34
N ARG A 291 20.35 -14.93 -11.24
CA ARG A 291 21.48 -14.09 -11.68
C ARG A 291 21.03 -12.72 -12.18
N ILE A 292 21.76 -11.70 -11.78
CA ILE A 292 21.72 -10.36 -12.38
C ILE A 292 23.13 -10.01 -12.83
N SER A 293 23.32 -9.81 -14.14
CA SER A 293 24.59 -9.38 -14.72
C SER A 293 24.52 -7.92 -15.15
N GLY A 294 25.49 -7.14 -14.74
CA GLY A 294 25.67 -5.75 -15.14
C GLY A 294 27.07 -5.49 -15.67
N PRO A 295 27.38 -4.27 -16.13
CA PRO A 295 28.69 -3.94 -16.69
C PRO A 295 29.85 -4.03 -15.69
N ARG A 296 29.58 -3.84 -14.39
CA ARG A 296 30.59 -3.82 -13.33
C ARG A 296 30.73 -5.13 -12.58
N GLN A 297 29.63 -5.83 -12.40
CA GLN A 297 29.57 -7.05 -11.59
C GLN A 297 28.40 -7.96 -11.98
N THR A 298 28.53 -9.22 -11.63
CA THR A 298 27.45 -10.20 -11.70
C THR A 298 27.13 -10.69 -10.30
N ARG A 299 25.85 -10.76 -9.96
CA ARG A 299 25.37 -11.38 -8.72
C ARG A 299 24.62 -12.67 -9.02
N GLU A 300 24.96 -13.72 -8.29
CA GLU A 300 24.32 -15.02 -8.35
C GLU A 300 23.64 -15.32 -7.02
N TYR A 301 22.42 -15.86 -7.08
CA TYR A 301 21.55 -16.07 -5.93
C TYR A 301 21.28 -17.55 -5.72
N GLY A 302 21.43 -18.01 -4.47
CA GLY A 302 21.10 -19.37 -4.05
C GLY A 302 19.84 -19.35 -3.16
N TYR A 303 18.95 -20.31 -3.39
CA TYR A 303 17.70 -20.45 -2.67
C TYR A 303 17.56 -21.80 -1.97
N SER A 304 16.84 -21.82 -0.86
CA SER A 304 16.40 -23.05 -0.20
C SER A 304 15.29 -23.74 -1.01
N ALA A 305 14.95 -24.95 -0.62
CA ALA A 305 13.82 -25.69 -1.16
C ALA A 305 12.46 -24.97 -0.94
N THR A 306 12.39 -24.03 0.00
CA THR A 306 11.21 -23.20 0.28
C THR A 306 11.25 -21.84 -0.43
N GLY A 307 12.22 -21.60 -1.29
CA GLY A 307 12.37 -20.33 -2.02
C GLY A 307 12.98 -19.19 -1.21
N ARG A 308 13.55 -19.45 -0.04
CA ARG A 308 14.24 -18.44 0.77
C ARG A 308 15.61 -18.14 0.17
N LEU A 309 16.00 -16.87 0.13
CA LEU A 309 17.35 -16.48 -0.25
C LEU A 309 18.36 -16.97 0.80
N GLU A 310 19.28 -17.88 0.42
CA GLU A 310 20.29 -18.46 1.30
C GLU A 310 21.68 -17.92 1.07
N SER A 311 21.97 -17.43 -0.13
CA SER A 311 23.30 -16.89 -0.42
C SER A 311 23.28 -15.94 -1.62
N VAL A 312 24.23 -15.01 -1.59
CA VAL A 312 24.53 -14.11 -2.69
C VAL A 312 26.02 -14.19 -3.00
N ARG A 313 26.38 -14.46 -4.25
CA ARG A 313 27.75 -14.43 -4.74
C ARG A 313 27.92 -13.24 -5.68
N THR A 314 28.86 -12.38 -5.36
CA THR A 314 29.20 -11.21 -6.19
C THR A 314 30.51 -11.48 -6.93
N LEU A 315 30.48 -11.42 -8.26
CA LEU A 315 31.59 -11.62 -9.16
C LEU A 315 31.93 -10.32 -9.87
N ALA A 316 33.16 -9.87 -9.76
CA ALA A 316 33.75 -8.75 -10.50
C ALA A 316 35.17 -9.12 -10.91
N PRO A 317 35.88 -8.34 -11.78
CA PRO A 317 37.18 -8.73 -12.31
C PRO A 317 38.20 -9.18 -11.28
N ASP A 318 38.22 -8.58 -10.10
CA ASP A 318 39.13 -8.93 -9.00
C ASP A 318 38.37 -9.27 -7.68
N LEU A 319 37.12 -9.66 -7.79
CA LEU A 319 36.26 -9.90 -6.63
C LEU A 319 35.38 -11.14 -6.83
N ASP A 320 35.45 -12.06 -5.89
CA ASP A 320 34.55 -13.21 -5.76
C ASP A 320 34.19 -13.38 -4.29
N ILE A 321 33.04 -12.87 -3.90
CA ILE A 321 32.57 -12.90 -2.51
C ILE A 321 31.21 -13.57 -2.45
N ARG A 322 31.09 -14.57 -1.56
CA ARG A 322 29.80 -15.20 -1.22
C ARG A 322 29.38 -14.79 0.19
N ILE A 323 28.16 -14.30 0.31
CA ILE A 323 27.52 -13.95 1.58
C ILE A 323 26.39 -14.94 1.82
N PRO A 324 26.48 -15.80 2.88
CA PRO A 324 25.42 -16.71 3.25
C PRO A 324 24.39 -16.03 4.16
N TYR A 325 23.13 -16.51 4.10
CA TYR A 325 22.03 -16.10 4.96
C TYR A 325 21.38 -17.32 5.61
N ALA A 326 21.68 -17.56 6.88
CA ALA A 326 21.06 -18.63 7.65
C ALA A 326 19.76 -18.16 8.32
N THR A 327 18.75 -19.01 8.30
CA THR A 327 17.47 -18.80 9.00
C THR A 327 17.07 -20.04 9.78
N ASP A 328 16.32 -19.84 10.87
CA ASP A 328 15.65 -20.94 11.56
C ASP A 328 14.46 -21.45 10.70
N PRO A 329 13.83 -22.57 11.07
CA PRO A 329 12.71 -23.10 10.31
C PRO A 329 11.54 -22.12 10.09
N ALA A 330 11.27 -21.23 11.04
CA ALA A 330 10.22 -20.21 10.93
C ALA A 330 10.64 -18.94 10.16
N GLY A 331 11.90 -18.88 9.67
CA GLY A 331 12.41 -17.79 8.85
C GLY A 331 13.09 -16.66 9.62
N ASN A 332 13.40 -16.84 10.90
CA ASN A 332 14.18 -15.87 11.67
C ASN A 332 15.67 -16.02 11.37
N ARG A 333 16.39 -14.91 11.20
CA ARG A 333 17.83 -14.96 10.99
C ARG A 333 18.58 -15.59 12.16
N LEU A 334 19.52 -16.45 11.81
CA LEU A 334 20.49 -17.05 12.71
C LEU A 334 21.90 -16.61 12.34
N PRO A 335 22.87 -16.66 13.29
CA PRO A 335 24.27 -16.59 12.94
C PRO A 335 24.62 -17.72 11.96
N ASP A 336 25.18 -17.35 10.81
CA ASP A 336 25.54 -18.36 9.81
C ASP A 336 26.67 -19.26 10.33
N PRO A 337 26.53 -20.58 10.19
CA PRO A 337 27.56 -21.52 10.68
C PRO A 337 28.93 -21.38 10.01
N GLU A 338 28.99 -20.90 8.76
CA GLU A 338 30.27 -20.66 8.07
C GLU A 338 30.99 -19.43 8.67
N LEU A 339 30.22 -18.40 9.08
CA LEU A 339 30.76 -17.17 9.64
C LEU A 339 30.89 -17.21 11.17
N HIS A 340 30.04 -18.00 11.83
CA HIS A 340 29.95 -18.11 13.29
C HIS A 340 29.91 -19.59 13.74
N PRO A 341 31.00 -20.35 13.55
CA PRO A 341 31.02 -21.81 13.83
C PRO A 341 30.81 -22.17 15.30
N ASP A 342 31.00 -21.22 16.20
CA ASP A 342 30.84 -21.42 17.66
C ASP A 342 29.40 -21.17 18.14
N SER A 343 28.48 -20.72 17.27
CA SER A 343 27.09 -20.48 17.62
C SER A 343 26.31 -21.79 17.79
N THR A 344 25.63 -21.93 18.94
CA THR A 344 24.74 -23.07 19.23
C THR A 344 23.27 -22.76 19.02
N LEU A 345 22.95 -21.55 18.54
CA LEU A 345 21.59 -21.14 18.26
C LEU A 345 21.02 -21.89 17.06
N THR A 346 19.82 -22.47 17.23
CA THR A 346 19.12 -23.23 16.18
C THR A 346 17.74 -22.66 15.85
N VAL A 347 17.10 -22.03 16.82
CA VAL A 347 15.74 -21.44 16.66
C VAL A 347 15.54 -20.26 17.60
N TRP A 348 14.61 -19.38 17.21
CA TRP A 348 14.01 -18.36 18.06
C TRP A 348 12.54 -18.76 18.31
N PRO A 349 12.20 -19.40 19.45
CA PRO A 349 10.89 -20.05 19.64
C PRO A 349 9.69 -19.08 19.54
N ASP A 350 9.87 -17.85 19.98
CA ASP A 350 8.85 -16.80 19.98
C ASP A 350 8.92 -15.87 18.75
N ASN A 351 9.76 -16.20 17.77
CA ASN A 351 10.11 -15.36 16.63
C ASN A 351 10.78 -14.02 17.00
N ARG A 352 11.18 -13.83 18.23
CA ARG A 352 11.87 -12.62 18.70
C ARG A 352 13.37 -12.88 18.71
N ILE A 353 14.10 -12.21 17.82
CA ILE A 353 15.55 -12.29 17.79
C ILE A 353 16.08 -11.52 19.02
N ALA A 354 16.73 -12.20 19.93
CA ALA A 354 17.29 -11.60 21.14
C ALA A 354 18.71 -11.05 20.94
N GLU A 355 19.47 -11.64 20.03
CA GLU A 355 20.83 -11.19 19.70
C GLU A 355 21.25 -11.61 18.30
N ASP A 356 22.17 -10.85 17.72
CA ASP A 356 22.92 -11.23 16.51
C ASP A 356 24.43 -10.92 16.68
N ALA A 357 25.18 -10.90 15.59
CA ALA A 357 26.62 -10.65 15.63
C ALA A 357 26.99 -9.23 16.13
N HIS A 358 26.08 -8.28 16.05
CA HIS A 358 26.35 -6.87 16.28
C HIS A 358 25.55 -6.25 17.41
N TYR A 359 24.38 -6.82 17.77
CA TYR A 359 23.44 -6.22 18.70
C TYR A 359 22.79 -7.24 19.62
N VAL A 360 22.34 -6.73 20.78
CA VAL A 360 21.39 -7.40 21.69
C VAL A 360 20.07 -6.64 21.64
N TYR A 361 18.95 -7.36 21.56
CA TYR A 361 17.60 -6.82 21.37
C TYR A 361 16.69 -7.16 22.54
N ARG A 362 15.83 -6.24 22.92
CA ARG A 362 14.79 -6.46 23.93
C ARG A 362 13.44 -6.07 23.37
N HIS A 363 12.43 -6.87 23.67
CA HIS A 363 11.04 -6.66 23.25
C HIS A 363 10.14 -6.54 24.49
N ASP A 364 9.03 -5.83 24.35
CA ASP A 364 7.99 -5.73 25.36
C ASP A 364 6.94 -6.85 25.23
N GLU A 365 5.91 -6.80 26.08
CA GLU A 365 4.79 -7.77 26.09
C GLU A 365 3.98 -7.77 24.78
N TYR A 366 3.98 -6.67 24.05
CA TYR A 366 3.32 -6.57 22.74
C TYR A 366 4.20 -7.06 21.57
N GLY A 367 5.39 -7.54 21.84
CA GLY A 367 6.33 -8.00 20.84
C GLY A 367 7.03 -6.88 20.07
N ARG A 368 6.99 -5.64 20.57
CA ARG A 368 7.67 -4.49 19.97
C ARG A 368 9.11 -4.39 20.46
N LEU A 369 10.02 -4.06 19.55
CA LEU A 369 11.41 -3.78 19.89
C LEU A 369 11.48 -2.50 20.74
N THR A 370 11.97 -2.62 21.97
CA THR A 370 12.11 -1.47 22.90
C THR A 370 13.53 -1.01 23.07
N GLU A 371 14.50 -1.92 22.94
CA GLU A 371 15.91 -1.62 23.13
C GLU A 371 16.80 -2.44 22.18
N LYS A 372 17.83 -1.79 21.66
CA LYS A 372 18.88 -2.38 20.84
C LYS A 372 20.21 -1.83 21.33
N THR A 373 21.11 -2.71 21.74
CA THR A 373 22.41 -2.34 22.31
C THR A 373 23.54 -2.90 21.47
N ASP A 374 24.56 -2.09 21.18
CA ASP A 374 25.77 -2.52 20.49
C ASP A 374 26.44 -3.67 21.26
N ARG A 375 26.83 -4.71 20.53
CA ARG A 375 27.57 -5.83 21.09
C ARG A 375 29.06 -5.58 20.95
N ILE A 376 29.77 -5.53 22.07
CA ILE A 376 31.21 -5.34 22.10
C ILE A 376 31.88 -6.70 21.90
N PRO A 377 32.74 -6.88 20.88
CA PRO A 377 33.49 -8.13 20.71
C PRO A 377 34.34 -8.49 21.93
N ALA A 378 34.39 -9.78 22.24
CA ALA A 378 35.22 -10.31 23.33
C ALA A 378 36.69 -9.89 23.13
N GLY A 379 37.32 -9.28 24.16
CA GLY A 379 38.71 -8.82 24.11
C GLY A 379 38.90 -7.31 23.85
N VAL A 380 37.82 -6.56 23.59
CA VAL A 380 37.87 -5.10 23.50
C VAL A 380 37.59 -4.51 24.90
N ILE A 381 38.53 -3.72 25.42
CA ILE A 381 38.48 -3.20 26.81
C ILE A 381 37.59 -1.98 27.00
N ARG A 382 36.90 -1.47 25.94
CA ARG A 382 36.10 -0.26 26.01
C ARG A 382 34.61 -0.57 26.12
N THR A 383 34.12 -0.76 27.33
CA THR A 383 32.69 -0.83 27.65
C THR A 383 32.01 0.52 27.52
N ASP A 384 32.77 1.62 27.42
CA ASP A 384 32.22 2.99 27.40
C ASP A 384 31.78 3.46 26.02
N ASP A 385 32.10 2.72 24.93
CA ASP A 385 31.71 3.06 23.56
C ASP A 385 30.36 2.43 23.14
N GLU A 386 29.73 1.68 24.04
CA GLU A 386 28.46 1.00 23.79
C GLU A 386 27.34 2.03 23.57
N ARG A 387 26.60 1.83 22.48
CA ARG A 387 25.43 2.65 22.16
C ARG A 387 24.17 1.85 22.40
N THR A 388 23.20 2.50 23.01
CA THR A 388 21.88 1.91 23.25
C THR A 388 20.81 2.73 22.52
N HIS A 389 19.99 2.03 21.74
CA HIS A 389 18.86 2.57 21.03
C HIS A 389 17.59 2.27 21.80
N HIS A 390 16.73 3.25 22.02
CA HIS A 390 15.45 3.10 22.69
C HIS A 390 14.32 3.49 21.77
N TYR A 391 13.26 2.68 21.81
CA TYR A 391 12.07 2.81 20.95
C TYR A 391 10.83 2.87 21.83
N HIS A 392 9.98 3.89 21.62
CA HIS A 392 8.73 4.07 22.34
C HIS A 392 7.56 4.16 21.34
N TYR A 393 6.45 3.59 21.73
CA TYR A 393 5.28 3.39 20.86
C TYR A 393 4.03 4.01 21.44
N ASP A 394 3.09 4.37 20.58
CA ASP A 394 1.74 4.75 20.98
C ASP A 394 0.87 3.49 21.25
N SER A 395 -0.39 3.72 21.65
CA SER A 395 -1.35 2.67 21.91
C SER A 395 -1.77 1.85 20.69
N GLN A 396 -1.38 2.26 19.49
CA GLN A 396 -1.59 1.56 18.23
C GLN A 396 -0.32 0.89 17.69
N HIS A 397 0.69 0.75 18.56
CA HIS A 397 1.97 0.10 18.24
C HIS A 397 2.79 0.83 17.18
N ARG A 398 2.59 2.14 17.00
CA ARG A 398 3.38 2.98 16.08
C ARG A 398 4.52 3.64 16.84
N LEU A 399 5.72 3.66 16.23
CA LEU A 399 6.90 4.29 16.81
C LEU A 399 6.72 5.81 16.89
N VAL A 400 6.69 6.38 18.10
CA VAL A 400 6.51 7.82 18.30
C VAL A 400 7.76 8.53 18.80
N PHE A 401 8.69 7.81 19.43
CA PHE A 401 9.92 8.36 19.94
C PHE A 401 11.07 7.36 19.78
N TYR A 402 12.21 7.88 19.35
CA TYR A 402 13.46 7.13 19.25
C TYR A 402 14.59 7.98 19.85
N THR A 403 15.51 7.33 20.59
CA THR A 403 16.75 7.96 21.02
C THR A 403 17.91 6.97 20.98
N ARG A 404 19.09 7.47 20.69
CA ARG A 404 20.34 6.75 20.78
C ARG A 404 21.22 7.40 21.83
N ILE A 405 21.65 6.63 22.81
CA ILE A 405 22.38 7.07 23.98
C ILE A 405 23.78 6.45 23.96
N GLN A 406 24.78 7.25 24.31
CA GLN A 406 26.17 6.81 24.57
C GLN A 406 26.70 7.53 25.80
N HIS A 407 27.38 6.85 26.70
CA HIS A 407 27.87 7.40 27.99
C HIS A 407 26.76 8.06 28.85
N GLY A 408 25.53 7.55 28.77
CA GLY A 408 24.37 8.13 29.45
C GLY A 408 23.82 9.42 28.84
N GLU A 409 24.38 9.90 27.75
CA GLU A 409 24.00 11.12 27.06
C GLU A 409 23.37 10.84 25.71
N PRO A 410 22.26 11.55 25.34
CA PRO A 410 21.64 11.35 24.05
C PRO A 410 22.52 11.88 22.92
N LEU A 411 22.73 11.06 21.89
CA LEU A 411 23.36 11.45 20.62
C LEU A 411 22.35 12.03 19.62
N VAL A 412 21.15 11.49 19.63
CA VAL A 412 20.04 11.88 18.76
C VAL A 412 18.72 11.53 19.44
N GLU A 413 17.75 12.38 19.25
CA GLU A 413 16.34 12.11 19.56
C GLU A 413 15.49 12.39 18.33
N SER A 414 14.46 11.59 18.13
CA SER A 414 13.47 11.85 17.08
C SER A 414 12.07 11.55 17.57
N ARG A 415 11.13 12.32 17.03
CA ARG A 415 9.69 12.18 17.33
C ARG A 415 8.91 12.11 16.04
N TYR A 416 7.92 11.23 16.03
CA TYR A 416 7.11 10.92 14.87
C TYR A 416 5.63 11.14 15.22
N LEU A 417 4.91 11.73 14.29
CA LEU A 417 3.50 12.04 14.45
C LEU A 417 2.74 11.44 13.28
N TYR A 418 1.59 10.84 13.59
CA TYR A 418 0.80 10.08 12.63
C TYR A 418 -0.60 10.65 12.48
N ASP A 419 -1.19 10.43 11.31
CA ASP A 419 -2.62 10.65 11.10
C ASP A 419 -3.46 9.47 11.64
N PRO A 420 -4.79 9.58 11.67
CA PRO A 420 -5.66 8.51 12.15
C PRO A 420 -5.53 7.19 11.37
N LEU A 421 -5.07 7.23 10.12
CA LEU A 421 -4.82 6.05 9.29
C LEU A 421 -3.44 5.43 9.52
N GLY A 422 -2.64 5.97 10.44
CA GLY A 422 -1.30 5.51 10.75
C GLY A 422 -0.24 5.95 9.76
N ARG A 423 -0.52 6.94 8.90
CA ARG A 423 0.48 7.54 8.00
C ARG A 423 1.30 8.57 8.74
N ARG A 424 2.61 8.54 8.55
CA ARG A 424 3.52 9.49 9.21
C ARG A 424 3.38 10.88 8.58
N MET A 425 3.07 11.88 9.42
CA MET A 425 2.83 13.26 9.00
C MET A 425 4.03 14.16 9.20
N VAL A 426 4.79 13.94 10.25
CA VAL A 426 5.97 14.72 10.56
C VAL A 426 7.02 13.90 11.28
N LYS A 427 8.27 14.22 11.00
CA LYS A 427 9.46 13.75 11.70
C LYS A 427 10.24 14.96 12.23
N ARG A 428 10.59 14.95 13.50
CA ARG A 428 11.43 15.96 14.16
C ARG A 428 12.65 15.28 14.75
N VAL A 429 13.84 15.74 14.39
CA VAL A 429 15.11 15.14 14.80
C VAL A 429 15.98 16.18 15.47
N TRP A 430 16.41 15.89 16.71
CA TRP A 430 17.40 16.66 17.45
C TRP A 430 18.72 15.91 17.45
N ARG A 431 19.79 16.59 17.01
CA ARG A 431 21.12 15.99 16.96
C ARG A 431 22.05 16.66 17.98
N ARG A 432 23.02 15.94 18.49
CA ARG A 432 24.02 16.49 19.39
C ARG A 432 24.96 17.41 18.62
N GLU A 433 25.07 18.64 19.07
CA GLU A 433 25.90 19.68 18.47
C GLU A 433 26.66 20.47 19.56
N ARG A 434 27.73 21.17 19.17
CA ARG A 434 28.41 22.13 20.07
C ARG A 434 27.65 23.45 20.06
N ASP A 435 27.28 23.91 21.25
CA ASP A 435 26.72 25.24 21.41
C ASP A 435 27.79 26.33 21.31
N LEU A 436 27.36 27.59 21.40
CA LEU A 436 28.27 28.76 21.37
C LEU A 436 29.29 28.80 22.51
N THR A 437 29.08 28.03 23.58
CA THR A 437 29.96 27.90 24.72
C THR A 437 30.95 26.73 24.61
N GLY A 438 30.81 25.95 23.56
CA GLY A 438 31.62 24.76 23.29
C GLY A 438 31.13 23.48 23.97
N TRP A 439 30.00 23.54 24.69
CA TRP A 439 29.37 22.37 25.29
C TRP A 439 28.60 21.56 24.25
N MET A 440 28.66 20.23 24.40
CA MET A 440 27.89 19.30 23.54
C MET A 440 26.51 19.08 24.15
N SER A 441 25.47 19.44 23.43
CA SER A 441 24.06 19.23 23.82
C SER A 441 23.21 18.89 22.57
N LEU A 442 21.98 18.43 22.79
CA LEU A 442 21.02 18.33 21.67
C LEU A 442 20.69 19.73 21.13
N SER A 443 20.52 19.82 19.82
CA SER A 443 20.13 21.06 19.13
C SER A 443 18.86 21.65 19.74
N ARG A 444 18.78 23.00 19.82
CA ARG A 444 17.59 23.67 20.38
C ARG A 444 16.37 23.55 19.47
N LYS A 445 16.61 23.51 18.15
CA LYS A 445 15.57 23.36 17.14
C LYS A 445 15.74 22.02 16.44
N PRO A 446 14.65 21.27 16.24
CA PRO A 446 14.72 20.05 15.48
C PRO A 446 14.84 20.32 13.98
N GLU A 447 15.42 19.38 13.26
CA GLU A 447 15.21 19.23 11.82
C GLU A 447 13.81 18.68 11.62
N VAL A 448 12.96 19.38 10.89
CA VAL A 448 11.56 18.99 10.67
C VAL A 448 11.37 18.55 9.24
N THR A 449 10.76 17.37 9.05
CA THR A 449 10.35 16.86 7.75
C THR A 449 8.86 16.60 7.78
N TRP A 450 8.12 17.22 6.85
CA TRP A 450 6.69 17.04 6.67
C TRP A 450 6.41 16.06 5.54
N TYR A 451 5.35 15.29 5.69
CA TYR A 451 4.93 14.26 4.74
C TYR A 451 3.49 14.48 4.30
N GLY A 452 3.24 14.36 2.99
CA GLY A 452 1.93 14.42 2.39
C GLY A 452 1.64 13.14 1.61
N TRP A 453 0.39 12.66 1.70
CA TRP A 453 -0.04 11.37 1.20
C TRP A 453 -1.16 11.47 0.17
N ASP A 454 -1.19 10.51 -0.74
CA ASP A 454 -2.30 10.18 -1.62
C ASP A 454 -2.65 8.70 -1.40
N GLY A 455 -3.71 8.45 -0.62
CA GLY A 455 -3.97 7.12 -0.11
C GLY A 455 -2.78 6.56 0.69
N ASP A 456 -2.30 5.40 0.34
CA ASP A 456 -1.16 4.76 1.00
C ASP A 456 0.20 5.11 0.38
N ARG A 457 0.24 6.02 -0.61
CA ARG A 457 1.46 6.48 -1.26
C ARG A 457 1.94 7.80 -0.70
N LEU A 458 3.22 7.86 -0.34
CA LEU A 458 3.87 9.10 0.04
C LEU A 458 4.17 9.91 -1.21
N THR A 459 3.47 11.03 -1.40
CA THR A 459 3.63 11.88 -2.57
C THR A 459 4.45 13.13 -2.31
N THR A 460 4.54 13.59 -1.07
CA THR A 460 5.22 14.83 -0.72
C THR A 460 6.12 14.65 0.49
N VAL A 461 7.36 15.09 0.36
CA VAL A 461 8.33 15.22 1.46
C VAL A 461 8.82 16.65 1.46
N GLN A 462 8.61 17.38 2.55
CA GLN A 462 9.05 18.76 2.68
C GLN A 462 10.05 18.90 3.82
N THR A 463 11.25 19.34 3.47
CA THR A 463 12.33 19.70 4.40
C THR A 463 12.36 21.23 4.61
N ASP A 464 13.31 21.73 5.39
CA ASP A 464 13.50 23.17 5.61
C ASP A 464 13.87 23.93 4.31
N THR A 465 14.47 23.25 3.35
CA THR A 465 15.01 23.87 2.12
C THR A 465 14.19 23.56 0.88
N THR A 466 13.61 22.37 0.79
CA THR A 466 13.01 21.87 -0.44
C THR A 466 11.71 21.11 -0.20
N ARG A 467 10.87 21.13 -1.22
CA ARG A 467 9.69 20.26 -1.34
C ARG A 467 9.92 19.26 -2.47
N ILE A 468 9.85 17.98 -2.12
CA ILE A 468 10.02 16.86 -3.04
C ILE A 468 8.66 16.22 -3.26
N GLN A 469 8.25 16.12 -4.51
CA GLN A 469 6.99 15.46 -4.87
C GLN A 469 7.28 14.29 -5.79
N THR A 470 6.66 13.15 -5.51
CA THR A 470 6.89 11.90 -6.21
C THR A 470 5.61 11.49 -6.95
N VAL A 471 5.76 11.22 -8.25
CA VAL A 471 4.72 10.64 -9.08
C VAL A 471 5.00 9.14 -9.21
N TYR A 472 3.98 8.34 -8.91
CA TYR A 472 4.03 6.88 -9.03
C TYR A 472 3.28 6.43 -10.28
N GLN A 473 3.69 5.33 -10.85
CA GLN A 473 2.89 4.67 -11.87
C GLN A 473 1.55 4.20 -11.25
N PRO A 474 0.41 4.39 -11.93
CA PRO A 474 -0.88 3.92 -11.43
C PRO A 474 -0.84 2.43 -11.01
N GLY A 475 -1.36 2.13 -9.81
CA GLY A 475 -1.35 0.79 -9.25
C GLY A 475 0.01 0.27 -8.76
N SER A 476 1.06 1.11 -8.69
CA SER A 476 2.40 0.74 -8.24
C SER A 476 2.88 1.61 -7.07
N PHE A 477 3.72 1.05 -6.21
CA PHE A 477 4.46 1.79 -5.17
C PHE A 477 5.90 2.14 -5.58
N ALA A 478 6.31 1.78 -6.80
CA ALA A 478 7.60 2.18 -7.34
C ALA A 478 7.56 3.66 -7.74
N PRO A 479 8.48 4.49 -7.24
CA PRO A 479 8.56 5.89 -7.64
C PRO A 479 9.00 6.01 -9.09
N LEU A 480 8.44 6.98 -9.81
CA LEU A 480 8.68 7.16 -11.23
C LEU A 480 9.31 8.51 -11.54
N ILE A 481 8.69 9.61 -11.12
CA ILE A 481 9.15 10.97 -11.33
C ILE A 481 9.29 11.69 -9.99
N ARG A 482 10.42 12.38 -9.82
CA ARG A 482 10.69 13.29 -8.71
C ARG A 482 10.63 14.72 -9.22
N ILE A 483 9.81 15.53 -8.55
CA ILE A 483 9.72 16.97 -8.80
C ILE A 483 10.18 17.68 -7.55
N GLU A 484 11.22 18.48 -7.67
CA GLU A 484 11.83 19.24 -6.58
C GLU A 484 11.62 20.72 -6.78
N THR A 485 11.16 21.41 -5.73
CA THR A 485 10.94 22.85 -5.72
C THR A 485 11.61 23.44 -4.48
N ASP A 486 12.47 24.44 -4.65
CA ASP A 486 13.04 25.19 -3.54
C ASP A 486 11.97 25.93 -2.74
N ASN A 487 12.09 25.95 -1.40
CA ASN A 487 11.15 26.67 -0.55
C ASN A 487 11.16 28.18 -0.85
N GLY A 488 12.32 28.76 -1.19
CA GLY A 488 12.40 30.16 -1.62
C GLY A 488 11.63 30.46 -2.90
N GLU A 489 11.60 29.52 -3.85
CA GLU A 489 10.78 29.63 -5.07
C GLU A 489 9.27 29.49 -4.75
N ARG A 490 8.94 28.64 -3.81
CA ARG A 490 7.56 28.48 -3.34
C ARG A 490 7.05 29.73 -2.61
N GLU A 491 7.87 30.35 -1.79
CA GLU A 491 7.54 31.61 -1.11
C GLU A 491 7.27 32.73 -2.12
N LYS A 492 8.05 32.82 -3.18
CA LYS A 492 7.81 33.77 -4.28
C LYS A 492 6.48 33.50 -5.01
N ALA A 493 6.04 32.23 -5.06
CA ALA A 493 4.77 31.86 -5.66
C ALA A 493 3.55 32.11 -4.76
N GLN A 494 3.77 32.25 -3.46
CA GLN A 494 2.73 32.65 -2.49
C GLN A 494 2.46 34.15 -2.64
N ARG A 495 1.66 34.49 -3.62
CA ARG A 495 1.22 35.88 -3.84
C ARG A 495 0.15 36.26 -2.84
N ARG A 496 0.11 37.55 -2.57
CA ARG A 496 -1.02 38.16 -1.85
C ARG A 496 -2.24 38.22 -2.78
N SER A 497 -3.41 37.88 -2.26
CA SER A 497 -4.65 38.19 -2.98
C SER A 497 -4.81 39.70 -3.14
N LEU A 498 -5.63 40.12 -4.12
CA LEU A 498 -5.95 41.55 -4.30
C LEU A 498 -6.51 42.15 -3.00
N ALA A 499 -7.35 41.40 -2.29
CA ALA A 499 -7.91 41.81 -1.02
C ALA A 499 -6.82 41.98 0.07
N GLU A 500 -5.93 41.01 0.21
CA GLU A 500 -4.83 41.07 1.19
C GLU A 500 -3.86 42.21 0.90
N LYS A 501 -3.53 42.42 -0.37
CA LYS A 501 -2.66 43.52 -0.80
C LYS A 501 -3.27 44.87 -0.44
N LEU A 502 -4.54 45.07 -0.78
CA LEU A 502 -5.25 46.33 -0.48
C LEU A 502 -5.43 46.54 1.02
N GLN A 503 -5.60 45.49 1.81
CA GLN A 503 -5.63 45.57 3.27
C GLN A 503 -4.29 46.01 3.87
N GLN A 504 -3.19 45.51 3.35
CA GLN A 504 -1.84 45.84 3.82
C GLN A 504 -1.40 47.26 3.40
N GLU A 505 -1.75 47.68 2.19
CA GLU A 505 -1.34 48.96 1.63
C GLU A 505 -2.34 50.10 1.93
N GLY A 506 -3.50 49.79 2.50
CA GLY A 506 -4.62 50.69 2.68
C GLY A 506 -4.52 51.66 3.89
N SER A 507 -3.41 51.70 4.64
CA SER A 507 -3.26 52.61 5.74
C SER A 507 -1.99 53.46 5.61
N GLU A 508 -2.13 54.76 5.78
CA GLU A 508 -1.02 55.73 5.80
C GLU A 508 -0.08 55.53 7.00
N ASP A 509 -0.55 54.79 8.03
CA ASP A 509 0.18 54.57 9.30
C ASP A 509 0.87 53.19 9.41
N GLY A 510 0.85 52.36 8.34
CA GLY A 510 1.50 51.06 8.32
C GLY A 510 0.81 49.95 9.13
N HIS A 511 -0.36 50.22 9.70
CA HIS A 511 -1.24 49.25 10.34
C HIS A 511 -2.33 48.85 9.36
N GLY A 512 -2.30 47.62 8.78
CA GLY A 512 -3.26 47.19 7.78
C GLY A 512 -4.73 47.41 8.15
N VAL A 513 -5.56 47.65 7.15
CA VAL A 513 -7.02 47.82 7.32
C VAL A 513 -7.67 46.46 7.23
N VAL A 514 -8.58 46.11 8.12
CA VAL A 514 -9.36 44.88 8.07
C VAL A 514 -10.61 45.08 7.24
N PHE A 515 -10.76 44.42 6.14
CA PHE A 515 -11.96 44.47 5.31
C PHE A 515 -13.08 43.56 5.83
N PRO A 516 -14.35 43.95 5.69
CA PRO A 516 -15.47 43.06 5.93
C PRO A 516 -15.40 41.83 5.01
N ALA A 517 -15.86 40.69 5.50
CA ALA A 517 -15.80 39.41 4.76
C ALA A 517 -16.50 39.47 3.39
N GLU A 518 -17.56 40.28 3.24
CA GLU A 518 -18.25 40.48 1.96
C GLU A 518 -17.39 41.23 0.94
N LEU A 519 -16.63 42.23 1.39
CA LEU A 519 -15.72 42.97 0.53
C LEU A 519 -14.56 42.10 0.07
N VAL A 520 -14.04 41.25 0.96
CA VAL A 520 -12.99 40.26 0.59
C VAL A 520 -13.50 39.34 -0.51
N ARG A 521 -14.70 38.77 -0.37
CA ARG A 521 -15.30 37.91 -1.41
C ARG A 521 -15.52 38.61 -2.76
N LEU A 522 -15.92 39.87 -2.73
CA LEU A 522 -16.09 40.67 -3.96
C LEU A 522 -14.74 40.93 -4.64
N LEU A 523 -13.72 41.23 -3.88
CA LEU A 523 -12.37 41.44 -4.39
C LEU A 523 -11.73 40.15 -4.91
N ASP A 524 -11.93 39.03 -4.23
CA ASP A 524 -11.45 37.71 -4.68
C ASP A 524 -12.13 37.30 -6.00
N ARG A 525 -13.45 37.47 -6.10
CA ARG A 525 -14.18 37.25 -7.34
C ARG A 525 -13.72 38.18 -8.47
N LEU A 526 -13.50 39.44 -8.17
CA LEU A 526 -12.99 40.40 -9.16
C LEU A 526 -11.59 40.03 -9.64
N GLU A 527 -10.72 39.58 -8.73
CA GLU A 527 -9.39 39.10 -9.10
C GLU A 527 -9.47 37.90 -10.05
N GLU A 528 -10.33 36.92 -9.77
CA GLU A 528 -10.57 35.77 -10.67
C GLU A 528 -11.07 36.22 -12.04
N GLU A 529 -12.03 37.15 -12.09
CA GLU A 529 -12.57 37.68 -13.33
C GLU A 529 -11.52 38.45 -14.16
N ILE A 530 -10.67 39.23 -13.50
CA ILE A 530 -9.55 39.96 -14.14
C ILE A 530 -8.53 38.96 -14.72
N ARG A 531 -8.19 37.90 -13.99
CA ARG A 531 -7.26 36.89 -14.45
C ARG A 531 -7.78 36.08 -15.61
N ALA A 532 -9.09 35.84 -15.63
CA ALA A 532 -9.77 35.14 -16.71
C ALA A 532 -10.04 36.05 -17.94
N ASP A 533 -9.70 37.32 -17.88
CA ASP A 533 -10.02 38.35 -18.87
C ASP A 533 -11.54 38.41 -19.20
N ARG A 534 -12.36 38.17 -18.17
CA ARG A 534 -13.85 38.09 -18.30
C ARG A 534 -14.52 38.79 -17.14
N VAL A 535 -14.27 40.08 -17.00
CA VAL A 535 -14.93 40.87 -15.95
C VAL A 535 -16.39 41.03 -16.23
N SER A 536 -17.23 40.59 -15.30
CA SER A 536 -18.68 40.62 -15.38
C SER A 536 -19.23 42.07 -15.37
N SER A 537 -20.43 42.28 -15.96
CA SER A 537 -21.11 43.59 -15.91
C SER A 537 -21.45 44.02 -14.48
N GLU A 538 -21.70 43.05 -13.58
CA GLU A 538 -21.94 43.29 -12.15
C GLU A 538 -20.71 43.85 -11.46
N SER A 539 -19.53 43.22 -11.66
CA SER A 539 -18.27 43.68 -11.11
C SER A 539 -17.87 45.06 -11.66
N ARG A 540 -18.13 45.33 -12.96
CA ARG A 540 -17.88 46.64 -13.56
C ARG A 540 -18.79 47.72 -12.96
N ALA A 541 -20.05 47.41 -12.76
CA ALA A 541 -21.01 48.33 -12.15
C ALA A 541 -20.64 48.65 -10.70
N TRP A 542 -20.23 47.64 -9.94
CA TRP A 542 -19.77 47.81 -8.57
C TRP A 542 -18.51 48.68 -8.49
N LEU A 543 -17.50 48.44 -9.34
CA LEU A 543 -16.31 49.29 -9.42
C LEU A 543 -16.64 50.73 -9.78
N ALA A 544 -17.53 50.94 -10.73
CA ALA A 544 -17.96 52.27 -11.13
C ALA A 544 -18.64 53.03 -9.97
N GLN A 545 -19.44 52.37 -9.12
CA GLN A 545 -20.01 52.92 -7.90
C GLN A 545 -18.93 53.34 -6.88
N CYS A 546 -17.81 52.61 -6.85
CA CYS A 546 -16.65 52.94 -6.02
C CYS A 546 -15.72 53.99 -6.64
N GLY A 547 -16.03 54.48 -7.83
CA GLY A 547 -15.18 55.44 -8.55
C GLY A 547 -13.89 54.85 -9.09
N LEU A 548 -13.85 53.50 -9.28
CA LEU A 548 -12.68 52.74 -9.73
C LEU A 548 -12.93 52.13 -11.12
N THR A 549 -11.85 51.80 -11.82
CA THR A 549 -11.91 51.12 -13.11
C THR A 549 -11.28 49.73 -13.00
N VAL A 550 -11.67 48.84 -13.92
CA VAL A 550 -11.05 47.49 -14.02
C VAL A 550 -9.56 47.58 -14.24
N GLU A 551 -9.07 48.52 -15.06
CA GLU A 551 -7.66 48.72 -15.37
C GLU A 551 -6.85 49.19 -14.18
N GLN A 552 -7.48 49.94 -13.26
CA GLN A 552 -6.82 50.35 -12.01
C GLN A 552 -6.62 49.17 -11.08
N LEU A 553 -7.61 48.29 -10.95
CA LEU A 553 -7.54 47.11 -10.10
C LEU A 553 -6.65 46.02 -10.75
N ALA A 554 -6.69 45.88 -12.08
CA ALA A 554 -5.82 44.93 -12.80
C ALA A 554 -4.34 45.22 -12.60
N ARG A 555 -3.98 46.50 -12.43
CA ARG A 555 -2.58 46.89 -12.10
C ARG A 555 -2.18 46.54 -10.66
N GLN A 556 -3.14 46.32 -9.80
CA GLN A 556 -2.88 45.93 -8.41
C GLN A 556 -2.81 44.41 -8.26
N VAL A 557 -3.35 43.64 -9.19
CA VAL A 557 -3.26 42.17 -9.19
C VAL A 557 -1.82 41.76 -9.40
N GLU A 558 -1.26 41.00 -8.45
CA GLU A 558 0.10 40.50 -8.57
C GLU A 558 0.22 39.46 -9.71
N PRO A 559 1.27 39.52 -10.52
CA PRO A 559 1.47 38.55 -11.59
C PRO A 559 1.61 37.13 -11.01
N GLU A 560 1.12 36.16 -11.75
CA GLU A 560 1.30 34.75 -11.38
C GLU A 560 2.75 34.34 -11.58
N TYR A 561 3.39 33.95 -10.47
CA TYR A 561 4.76 33.43 -10.51
C TYR A 561 4.73 31.90 -10.58
N THR A 562 5.37 31.36 -11.61
CA THR A 562 5.55 29.92 -11.74
C THR A 562 6.90 29.53 -11.11
N PRO A 563 6.92 28.77 -10.02
CA PRO A 563 8.16 28.36 -9.38
C PRO A 563 9.02 27.51 -10.32
N ALA A 564 10.33 27.72 -10.27
CA ALA A 564 11.27 26.85 -10.98
C ALA A 564 11.27 25.47 -10.33
N ARG A 565 11.11 24.43 -11.12
CA ARG A 565 11.08 23.03 -10.69
C ARG A 565 12.13 22.22 -11.38
N LYS A 566 12.70 21.23 -10.68
CA LYS A 566 13.62 20.24 -11.24
C LYS A 566 12.89 18.91 -11.31
N ALA A 567 12.81 18.32 -12.49
CA ALA A 567 12.25 16.99 -12.69
C ALA A 567 13.38 15.97 -12.89
N HIS A 568 13.26 14.85 -12.20
CA HIS A 568 14.16 13.71 -12.34
C HIS A 568 13.35 12.43 -12.50
N LEU A 569 13.85 11.51 -13.31
CA LEU A 569 13.34 10.15 -13.36
C LEU A 569 14.03 9.32 -12.28
N TYR A 570 13.23 8.54 -11.54
CA TYR A 570 13.76 7.43 -10.74
C TYR A 570 14.09 6.26 -11.68
N HIS A 571 15.39 6.01 -11.89
CA HIS A 571 15.82 4.76 -12.50
C HIS A 571 15.88 3.70 -11.40
N CYS A 572 14.99 2.73 -11.48
CA CYS A 572 14.81 1.70 -10.46
C CYS A 572 15.27 0.34 -10.97
N ASP A 573 15.58 -0.56 -10.02
CA ASP A 573 15.72 -1.98 -10.34
C ASP A 573 14.35 -2.62 -10.67
N HIS A 574 14.36 -3.93 -10.95
CA HIS A 574 13.15 -4.68 -11.31
C HIS A 574 12.06 -4.70 -10.20
N ARG A 575 12.42 -4.43 -8.96
CA ARG A 575 11.52 -4.36 -7.79
C ARG A 575 10.94 -2.96 -7.58
N GLY A 576 11.55 -1.94 -8.17
CA GLY A 576 11.21 -0.54 -7.94
C GLY A 576 12.11 0.16 -6.92
N LEU A 577 13.26 -0.42 -6.55
CA LEU A 577 14.27 0.23 -5.73
C LEU A 577 15.02 1.28 -6.55
N PRO A 578 15.05 2.56 -6.14
CA PRO A 578 15.78 3.61 -6.85
C PRO A 578 17.29 3.36 -6.85
N LEU A 579 17.88 3.31 -8.04
CA LEU A 579 19.32 3.18 -8.26
C LEU A 579 19.96 4.48 -8.67
N ALA A 580 19.22 5.35 -9.36
CA ALA A 580 19.68 6.64 -9.80
C ALA A 580 18.54 7.63 -9.97
N LEU A 581 18.89 8.92 -9.88
CA LEU A 581 18.04 10.02 -10.29
C LEU A 581 18.64 10.62 -11.56
N ILE A 582 17.87 10.64 -12.64
CA ILE A 582 18.31 11.10 -13.96
C ILE A 582 17.50 12.33 -14.34
N SER A 583 18.20 13.43 -14.64
CA SER A 583 17.62 14.68 -15.07
C SER A 583 17.09 14.62 -16.51
N GLU A 584 16.32 15.61 -16.92
CA GLU A 584 15.73 15.69 -18.27
C GLU A 584 16.77 15.73 -19.41
N ASP A 585 17.98 16.17 -19.11
CA ASP A 585 19.12 16.18 -20.04
C ASP A 585 19.95 14.89 -20.05
N GLY A 586 19.53 13.88 -19.26
CA GLY A 586 20.16 12.57 -19.17
C GLY A 586 21.31 12.45 -18.17
N ASN A 587 21.63 13.51 -17.41
CA ASN A 587 22.68 13.47 -16.41
C ASN A 587 22.21 12.77 -15.12
N THR A 588 23.12 12.02 -14.50
CA THR A 588 22.86 11.38 -13.20
C THR A 588 23.12 12.38 -12.08
N ALA A 589 22.07 12.72 -11.32
CA ALA A 589 22.16 13.64 -10.18
C ALA A 589 22.51 12.92 -8.88
N TRP A 590 22.14 11.67 -8.77
CA TRP A 590 22.35 10.80 -7.63
C TRP A 590 22.34 9.35 -8.07
N SER A 591 23.18 8.49 -7.47
CA SER A 591 23.14 7.05 -7.68
C SER A 591 23.58 6.30 -6.42
N ALA A 592 23.11 5.07 -6.25
CA ALA A 592 23.48 4.19 -5.16
C ALA A 592 23.45 2.70 -5.54
N GLU A 593 24.16 1.90 -4.77
CA GLU A 593 24.17 0.44 -4.84
C GLU A 593 23.66 -0.12 -3.52
N TYR A 594 22.95 -1.24 -3.59
CA TYR A 594 22.29 -1.88 -2.46
C TYR A 594 22.57 -3.38 -2.42
N ASP A 595 22.47 -3.93 -1.21
CA ASP A 595 22.33 -5.39 -1.07
C ASP A 595 20.86 -5.82 -1.35
N GLU A 596 20.59 -7.07 -1.26
CA GLU A 596 19.29 -7.66 -1.59
C GLU A 596 18.19 -7.23 -0.62
N TRP A 597 18.55 -6.90 0.62
CA TRP A 597 17.65 -6.46 1.69
C TRP A 597 17.39 -4.95 1.71
N GLY A 598 18.04 -4.23 0.80
CA GLY A 598 17.89 -2.79 0.67
C GLY A 598 18.89 -1.97 1.49
N ASN A 599 19.93 -2.58 2.08
CA ASN A 599 21.01 -1.83 2.68
C ASN A 599 21.84 -1.12 1.62
N GLN A 600 22.10 0.17 1.83
CA GLN A 600 22.93 0.95 0.93
C GLN A 600 24.41 0.58 1.12
N LEU A 601 25.06 0.14 0.04
CA LEU A 601 26.45 -0.25 0.03
C LEU A 601 27.36 0.88 -0.44
N ASN A 602 26.89 1.67 -1.39
CA ASN A 602 27.63 2.78 -2.00
C ASN A 602 26.67 3.87 -2.46
N GLU A 603 27.14 5.12 -2.47
CA GLU A 603 26.39 6.28 -2.91
C GLU A 603 27.30 7.27 -3.65
N GLU A 604 26.86 7.76 -4.79
CA GLU A 604 27.41 8.90 -5.49
C GLU A 604 26.42 10.06 -5.43
N ASN A 605 26.70 11.07 -4.62
CA ASN A 605 25.79 12.18 -4.39
C ASN A 605 26.54 13.53 -4.39
N PRO A 606 27.05 13.98 -5.56
CA PRO A 606 27.85 15.20 -5.66
C PRO A 606 27.05 16.48 -5.38
N HIS A 607 25.73 16.42 -5.46
CA HIS A 607 24.84 17.57 -5.27
C HIS A 607 24.11 17.57 -3.92
N HIS A 608 24.46 16.65 -3.01
CA HIS A 608 23.80 16.48 -1.71
C HIS A 608 22.28 16.37 -1.81
N VAL A 609 21.81 15.61 -2.79
CA VAL A 609 20.39 15.35 -3.01
C VAL A 609 19.84 14.52 -1.87
N TYR A 610 18.74 14.96 -1.26
CA TYR A 610 18.02 14.18 -0.27
C TYR A 610 17.17 13.13 -0.98
N GLN A 611 17.53 11.84 -0.86
CA GLN A 611 16.83 10.73 -1.49
C GLN A 611 16.60 9.61 -0.46
N PRO A 612 15.45 9.64 0.26
CA PRO A 612 15.16 8.70 1.33
C PRO A 612 14.48 7.41 0.86
N TYR A 613 13.99 7.34 -0.39
CA TYR A 613 13.26 6.17 -0.88
C TYR A 613 14.17 4.94 -0.99
N ARG A 614 13.63 3.80 -0.60
CA ARG A 614 14.28 2.48 -0.66
C ARG A 614 13.40 1.52 -1.46
N LEU A 615 13.26 0.28 -1.07
CA LEU A 615 12.28 -0.63 -1.67
C LEU A 615 10.88 0.00 -1.64
N PRO A 616 9.99 -0.35 -2.58
CA PRO A 616 8.67 0.26 -2.65
C PRO A 616 7.96 0.33 -1.30
N GLY A 617 7.48 1.52 -0.96
CA GLY A 617 6.85 1.82 0.33
C GLY A 617 7.81 2.19 1.46
N GLN A 618 9.11 2.05 1.27
CA GLN A 618 10.12 2.30 2.31
C GLN A 618 10.77 3.67 2.20
N GLN A 619 11.08 4.26 3.36
CA GLN A 619 11.84 5.48 3.49
C GLN A 619 12.90 5.33 4.57
N HIS A 620 14.13 5.68 4.24
CA HIS A 620 15.26 5.66 5.15
C HIS A 620 15.18 6.79 6.18
N ASP A 621 15.25 6.44 7.45
CA ASP A 621 15.43 7.33 8.58
C ASP A 621 16.89 7.28 9.03
N GLU A 622 17.66 8.29 8.67
CA GLU A 622 19.10 8.34 8.93
C GLU A 622 19.44 8.28 10.43
N GLU A 623 18.63 8.89 11.28
CA GLU A 623 18.83 8.95 12.72
C GLU A 623 18.78 7.57 13.40
N SER A 624 17.91 6.68 12.94
CA SER A 624 17.70 5.35 13.52
C SER A 624 18.30 4.21 12.69
N GLY A 625 18.56 4.45 11.40
CA GLY A 625 18.93 3.41 10.45
C GLY A 625 17.77 2.51 10.02
N LEU A 626 16.56 2.77 10.51
CA LEU A 626 15.35 2.05 10.14
C LEU A 626 14.75 2.61 8.85
N TYR A 627 13.93 1.79 8.18
CA TYR A 627 13.10 2.21 7.05
C TYR A 627 11.64 2.25 7.47
N TYR A 628 11.04 3.44 7.42
CA TYR A 628 9.60 3.59 7.60
C TYR A 628 8.88 2.93 6.43
N ASN A 629 8.02 1.96 6.69
CA ASN A 629 7.32 1.17 5.68
C ASN A 629 5.81 1.14 5.97
N ARG A 630 5.16 2.26 5.80
CA ARG A 630 3.73 2.52 5.95
C ARG A 630 3.17 2.13 7.33
N HIS A 631 2.95 0.85 7.59
CA HIS A 631 2.39 0.36 8.86
C HIS A 631 3.42 -0.08 9.88
N ARG A 632 4.66 -0.30 9.45
CA ARG A 632 5.74 -0.77 10.32
C ARG A 632 7.07 -0.11 9.97
N TYR A 633 8.05 -0.34 10.84
CA TYR A 633 9.44 0.03 10.60
C TYR A 633 10.26 -1.22 10.31
N TYR A 634 11.01 -1.17 9.24
CA TYR A 634 11.85 -2.23 8.74
C TYR A 634 13.31 -2.02 9.16
N ASP A 635 13.95 -3.07 9.69
CA ASP A 635 15.38 -3.08 9.98
C ASP A 635 16.11 -3.80 8.82
N PRO A 636 16.81 -3.06 7.94
CA PRO A 636 17.45 -3.67 6.78
C PRO A 636 18.65 -4.55 7.15
N LEU A 637 19.26 -4.33 8.32
CA LEU A 637 20.37 -5.17 8.82
C LEU A 637 19.88 -6.56 9.18
N GLN A 638 18.67 -6.69 9.73
CA GLN A 638 18.05 -7.95 10.05
C GLN A 638 17.16 -8.50 8.94
N GLY A 639 16.75 -7.66 7.98
CA GLY A 639 15.80 -8.01 6.94
C GLY A 639 14.41 -8.32 7.49
N ARG A 640 13.97 -7.62 8.54
CA ARG A 640 12.67 -7.84 9.19
C ARG A 640 12.13 -6.58 9.85
N TYR A 641 10.85 -6.62 10.25
CA TYR A 641 10.21 -5.55 10.99
C TYR A 641 10.52 -5.58 12.49
N ILE A 642 10.49 -4.42 13.13
CA ILE A 642 10.73 -4.27 14.58
C ILE A 642 9.47 -4.49 15.42
N THR A 643 8.30 -4.58 14.80
CA THR A 643 7.01 -4.84 15.44
C THR A 643 6.28 -5.96 14.73
N GLN A 644 5.30 -6.54 15.42
CA GLN A 644 4.45 -7.57 14.83
C GLN A 644 3.50 -6.99 13.79
N ASP A 645 3.10 -7.82 12.83
CA ASP A 645 2.17 -7.44 11.77
C ASP A 645 0.80 -7.04 12.34
N PRO A 646 0.31 -5.82 12.04
CA PRO A 646 -1.04 -5.40 12.46
C PRO A 646 -2.16 -6.30 11.90
N MET A 647 -1.91 -7.01 10.80
CA MET A 647 -2.83 -7.99 10.22
C MET A 647 -2.84 -9.32 10.98
N GLY A 648 -1.92 -9.50 11.93
CA GLY A 648 -1.74 -10.77 12.61
C GLY A 648 -1.40 -11.90 11.63
N LEU A 649 -1.94 -13.09 11.87
CA LEU A 649 -1.67 -14.28 11.05
C LEU A 649 -2.11 -14.19 9.58
N LYS A 650 -2.87 -13.18 9.20
CA LYS A 650 -3.22 -12.94 7.79
C LYS A 650 -2.04 -12.43 6.97
N GLY A 651 -1.11 -11.72 7.60
CA GLY A 651 0.13 -11.29 6.99
C GLY A 651 1.22 -12.37 6.95
N GLY A 652 0.95 -13.55 7.48
CA GLY A 652 1.90 -14.66 7.59
C GLY A 652 2.01 -15.19 9.02
N TRP A 653 2.63 -16.37 9.19
CA TRP A 653 2.77 -17.00 10.50
C TRP A 653 3.92 -16.42 11.33
N ASN A 654 4.98 -15.95 10.67
CA ASN A 654 6.02 -15.16 11.35
C ASN A 654 5.66 -13.66 11.27
N LEU A 655 5.17 -13.12 12.36
CA LEU A 655 4.60 -11.77 12.44
C LEU A 655 5.63 -10.64 12.26
N TYR A 656 6.93 -10.94 12.25
CA TYR A 656 8.01 -9.96 12.02
C TYR A 656 8.57 -10.00 10.61
N GLN A 657 8.14 -10.95 9.80
CA GLN A 657 8.78 -11.28 8.53
C GLN A 657 8.59 -10.18 7.48
N TYR A 658 9.70 -9.82 6.81
CA TYR A 658 9.73 -9.28 5.46
C TYR A 658 9.91 -10.47 4.50
N PRO A 659 9.46 -10.38 3.22
CA PRO A 659 9.61 -11.52 2.30
C PRO A 659 11.01 -12.13 2.31
N LEU A 660 11.09 -13.45 2.47
CA LEU A 660 12.36 -14.17 2.54
C LEU A 660 13.05 -14.38 1.19
N ASN A 661 12.34 -14.07 0.11
CA ASN A 661 12.89 -13.84 -1.22
C ASN A 661 12.73 -12.37 -1.60
N PRO A 662 13.58 -11.48 -1.09
CA PRO A 662 13.45 -10.03 -1.30
C PRO A 662 13.77 -9.59 -2.74
N LEU A 663 14.25 -10.50 -3.59
CA LEU A 663 14.54 -10.24 -5.00
C LEU A 663 13.29 -10.30 -5.89
N GLN A 664 12.28 -11.04 -5.47
CA GLN A 664 11.06 -11.25 -6.26
C GLN A 664 9.81 -10.78 -5.53
N GLN A 665 9.88 -10.69 -4.21
CA GLN A 665 8.76 -10.28 -3.37
C GLN A 665 9.10 -9.01 -2.61
N ILE A 666 8.14 -8.11 -2.51
CA ILE A 666 8.22 -6.87 -1.72
C ILE A 666 6.98 -6.72 -0.86
N ASP A 667 7.08 -5.92 0.18
CA ASP A 667 5.97 -5.57 1.07
C ASP A 667 5.84 -4.04 1.18
N PRO A 668 5.16 -3.38 0.25
CA PRO A 668 5.07 -1.91 0.23
C PRO A 668 4.28 -1.31 1.40
N MET A 669 3.41 -2.13 2.02
CA MET A 669 2.51 -1.67 3.08
C MET A 669 3.01 -2.01 4.48
N GLY A 670 4.05 -2.85 4.60
CA GLY A 670 4.44 -3.39 5.90
C GLY A 670 3.42 -4.37 6.50
N LEU A 671 2.71 -5.11 5.65
CA LEU A 671 1.63 -6.03 6.00
C LEU A 671 1.82 -7.44 5.43
N LEU A 672 3.01 -7.71 4.91
CA LEU A 672 3.41 -8.97 4.25
C LEU A 672 2.35 -9.48 3.25
N GLN A 673 1.82 -8.61 2.42
CA GLN A 673 0.95 -8.99 1.31
C GLN A 673 1.79 -9.42 0.11
N THR A 674 1.32 -10.40 -0.64
CA THR A 674 1.97 -10.81 -1.88
C THR A 674 1.89 -9.69 -2.94
N TRP A 675 2.80 -9.73 -3.90
CA TRP A 675 2.88 -8.75 -4.99
C TRP A 675 1.55 -8.54 -5.75
N ASP A 676 0.73 -9.58 -5.84
CA ASP A 676 -0.55 -9.54 -6.54
C ASP A 676 -1.60 -8.69 -5.82
N ASP A 677 -1.60 -8.69 -4.49
CA ASP A 677 -2.47 -7.83 -3.68
C ASP A 677 -2.09 -6.34 -3.84
N ALA A 678 -0.79 -6.04 -3.99
CA ALA A 678 -0.31 -4.67 -4.22
C ALA A 678 -0.64 -4.15 -5.63
N ARG A 679 -0.77 -5.03 -6.64
CA ARG A 679 -1.16 -4.66 -8.01
C ARG A 679 -2.64 -4.36 -8.18
N SER A 680 -3.50 -5.03 -7.43
CA SER A 680 -4.95 -4.90 -7.62
C SER A 680 -5.52 -3.57 -7.13
N GLY A 681 -4.75 -2.78 -6.34
CA GLY A 681 -5.28 -1.59 -5.68
C GLY A 681 -6.46 -1.88 -4.74
N ALA A 682 -6.79 -3.17 -4.60
CA ALA A 682 -7.84 -3.60 -3.70
C ALA A 682 -7.36 -3.44 -2.26
N CYS A 683 -8.10 -2.70 -1.50
CA CYS A 683 -7.97 -2.62 -0.04
C CYS A 683 -8.33 -3.97 0.59
N THR A 684 -7.46 -4.99 0.43
CA THR A 684 -7.70 -6.32 0.99
C THR A 684 -7.04 -6.54 2.34
N GLY A 685 -6.25 -5.57 2.83
CA GLY A 685 -5.61 -5.66 4.14
C GLY A 685 -5.18 -4.31 4.69
N GLY A 686 -5.24 -4.15 5.95
CA GLY A 686 -4.96 -2.92 6.69
C GLY A 686 -6.23 -2.30 7.25
N VAL A 687 -6.22 -1.01 7.48
CA VAL A 687 -7.37 -0.25 8.00
C VAL A 687 -8.62 -0.48 7.13
N CYS A 688 -8.46 -0.66 5.81
CA CYS A 688 -9.57 -1.05 4.93
C CYS A 688 -10.10 -2.45 5.23
N GLY A 689 -9.27 -3.44 5.54
CA GLY A 689 -9.71 -4.78 5.94
C GLY A 689 -10.37 -4.79 7.32
N VAL A 690 -9.89 -3.95 8.23
CA VAL A 690 -10.53 -3.69 9.52
C VAL A 690 -11.79 -2.85 9.31
N LEU A 691 -11.74 -1.80 8.51
CA LEU A 691 -12.90 -0.98 8.15
C LEU A 691 -13.95 -1.79 7.37
N SER A 692 -13.58 -2.65 6.41
CA SER A 692 -14.55 -3.50 5.72
C SER A 692 -15.21 -4.54 6.61
N ARG A 693 -14.53 -5.02 7.66
CA ARG A 693 -15.12 -5.88 8.70
C ARG A 693 -15.99 -5.13 9.67
N ILE A 694 -15.63 -3.88 9.93
CA ILE A 694 -16.31 -2.99 10.87
C ILE A 694 -17.49 -2.29 10.16
N ILE A 695 -17.35 -1.95 8.88
CA ILE A 695 -18.39 -1.27 8.07
C ILE A 695 -19.38 -2.28 7.48
N GLY A 696 -19.05 -3.58 7.46
CA GLY A 696 -19.84 -4.60 6.80
C GLY A 696 -19.65 -4.59 5.26
N PRO A 697 -20.35 -5.43 4.51
CA PRO A 697 -20.30 -5.45 3.06
C PRO A 697 -20.74 -4.11 2.48
N SER A 698 -20.12 -3.70 1.37
CA SER A 698 -20.48 -2.49 0.64
C SER A 698 -21.98 -2.49 0.36
N LYS A 699 -22.66 -1.38 0.68
CA LYS A 699 -24.11 -1.25 0.51
C LYS A 699 -24.40 -0.40 -0.72
N PHE A 700 -25.28 -0.88 -1.58
CA PHE A 700 -25.59 -0.31 -2.86
C PHE A 700 -27.08 0.10 -2.95
N ASP A 701 -27.40 0.94 -3.90
CA ASP A 701 -28.77 1.39 -4.15
C ASP A 701 -29.53 0.46 -5.12
N SER A 702 -28.82 -0.46 -5.77
CA SER A 702 -29.43 -1.43 -6.68
C SER A 702 -28.84 -2.85 -6.51
N THR A 703 -29.66 -3.85 -6.86
CA THR A 703 -29.19 -5.24 -6.91
C THR A 703 -28.11 -5.45 -7.97
N ALA A 704 -28.16 -4.67 -9.06
CA ALA A 704 -27.20 -4.74 -10.14
C ALA A 704 -25.80 -4.26 -9.72
N ASP A 705 -25.71 -3.15 -8.97
CA ASP A 705 -24.44 -2.63 -8.50
C ASP A 705 -23.82 -3.54 -7.45
N ALA A 706 -24.63 -4.09 -6.53
CA ALA A 706 -24.17 -5.07 -5.55
C ALA A 706 -23.65 -6.37 -6.21
N ALA A 707 -24.35 -6.87 -7.21
CA ALA A 707 -23.93 -8.05 -7.94
C ALA A 707 -22.67 -7.79 -8.79
N LEU A 708 -22.59 -6.63 -9.44
CA LEU A 708 -21.44 -6.27 -10.26
C LEU A 708 -20.16 -6.13 -9.43
N ASP A 709 -20.25 -5.56 -8.24
CA ASP A 709 -19.11 -5.45 -7.32
C ASP A 709 -18.56 -6.82 -6.95
N ALA A 710 -19.42 -7.76 -6.55
CA ALA A 710 -19.04 -9.12 -6.22
C ALA A 710 -18.49 -9.91 -7.44
N LEU A 711 -19.05 -9.67 -8.63
CA LEU A 711 -18.61 -10.31 -9.87
C LEU A 711 -17.23 -9.81 -10.32
N LYS A 712 -16.93 -8.53 -10.15
CA LYS A 712 -15.59 -7.97 -10.41
C LYS A 712 -14.50 -8.60 -9.54
N GLU A 713 -14.81 -8.85 -8.29
CA GLU A 713 -13.89 -9.54 -7.38
C GLU A 713 -13.66 -11.00 -7.77
N THR A 714 -14.65 -11.65 -8.37
CA THR A 714 -14.69 -13.11 -8.53
C THR A 714 -14.34 -13.60 -9.93
N GLN A 715 -14.59 -12.78 -10.95
CA GLN A 715 -14.49 -13.18 -12.37
C GLN A 715 -13.12 -13.72 -12.75
N ASN A 716 -12.06 -13.09 -12.28
CA ASN A 716 -10.70 -13.56 -12.58
C ASN A 716 -10.44 -14.96 -12.00
N ARG A 717 -10.92 -15.24 -10.78
CA ARG A 717 -10.82 -16.58 -10.17
C ARG A 717 -11.59 -17.63 -10.98
N SER A 718 -12.77 -17.25 -11.46
CA SER A 718 -13.61 -18.10 -12.28
C SER A 718 -12.91 -18.50 -13.58
N LEU A 719 -12.31 -17.52 -14.27
CA LEU A 719 -11.56 -17.76 -15.51
C LEU A 719 -10.29 -18.58 -15.28
N CYS A 720 -9.54 -18.28 -14.24
CA CYS A 720 -8.27 -18.97 -13.95
C CYS A 720 -8.47 -20.40 -13.48
N ASN A 721 -9.50 -20.66 -12.69
CA ASN A 721 -9.78 -21.99 -12.15
C ASN A 721 -10.69 -22.81 -13.07
N ASP A 722 -11.25 -22.19 -14.10
CA ASP A 722 -12.27 -22.77 -15.00
C ASP A 722 -13.44 -23.37 -14.19
N MET A 723 -13.91 -22.62 -13.20
CA MET A 723 -15.02 -23.00 -12.32
C MET A 723 -16.04 -21.89 -12.20
N GLU A 724 -17.31 -22.24 -11.98
CA GLU A 724 -18.35 -21.29 -11.66
C GLU A 724 -18.32 -20.91 -10.18
N TYR A 725 -18.46 -19.63 -9.91
CA TYR A 725 -18.64 -19.05 -8.59
C TYR A 725 -19.99 -18.36 -8.52
N SER A 726 -20.68 -18.50 -7.42
CA SER A 726 -22.01 -17.94 -7.25
C SER A 726 -22.23 -17.33 -5.86
N GLY A 727 -23.16 -16.41 -5.78
CA GLY A 727 -23.61 -15.79 -4.56
C GLY A 727 -25.00 -15.20 -4.68
N ILE A 728 -25.44 -14.53 -3.65
CA ILE A 728 -26.76 -13.90 -3.54
C ILE A 728 -26.62 -12.42 -3.21
N VAL A 729 -27.62 -11.64 -3.62
CA VAL A 729 -27.78 -10.24 -3.20
C VAL A 729 -28.87 -10.18 -2.15
N CYS A 730 -28.55 -9.56 -1.03
CA CYS A 730 -29.42 -9.37 0.11
C CYS A 730 -29.88 -7.91 0.21
N LYS A 731 -31.07 -7.68 0.69
CA LYS A 731 -31.65 -6.36 0.96
C LYS A 731 -31.78 -6.17 2.46
N ASP A 732 -31.26 -5.09 3.00
CA ASP A 732 -31.40 -4.76 4.41
C ASP A 732 -32.72 -4.02 4.72
N THR A 733 -32.98 -3.81 5.99
CA THR A 733 -34.19 -3.11 6.49
C THR A 733 -34.27 -1.64 6.04
N ASN A 734 -33.15 -1.03 5.64
CA ASN A 734 -33.05 0.34 5.12
C ASN A 734 -33.22 0.40 3.60
N GLY A 735 -33.49 -0.72 2.95
CA GLY A 735 -33.69 -0.81 1.52
C GLY A 735 -32.40 -0.84 0.70
N LYS A 736 -31.22 -0.92 1.32
CA LYS A 736 -29.93 -1.03 0.66
C LYS A 736 -29.61 -2.49 0.33
N TYR A 737 -28.79 -2.68 -0.70
CA TYR A 737 -28.40 -3.98 -1.23
C TYR A 737 -26.93 -4.26 -0.97
N PHE A 738 -26.59 -5.50 -0.71
CA PHE A 738 -25.21 -5.97 -0.59
C PHE A 738 -25.11 -7.42 -1.07
N ALA A 739 -23.96 -7.79 -1.64
CA ALA A 739 -23.73 -9.14 -2.12
C ALA A 739 -23.11 -10.02 -1.03
N SER A 740 -23.48 -11.30 -0.98
CA SER A 740 -22.72 -12.30 -0.24
C SER A 740 -21.36 -12.51 -0.91
N LYS A 741 -20.38 -13.05 -0.20
CA LYS A 741 -19.15 -13.52 -0.84
C LYS A 741 -19.48 -14.62 -1.82
N ALA A 742 -18.86 -14.57 -3.02
CA ALA A 742 -19.00 -15.62 -4.02
C ALA A 742 -18.21 -16.86 -3.60
N GLU A 743 -18.81 -18.03 -3.77
CA GLU A 743 -18.23 -19.32 -3.47
C GLU A 743 -18.43 -20.27 -4.65
N THR A 744 -17.53 -21.22 -4.83
CA THR A 744 -17.70 -22.32 -5.78
C THR A 744 -18.23 -23.57 -5.08
N ASP A 745 -19.02 -24.33 -5.81
CA ASP A 745 -19.44 -25.67 -5.39
C ASP A 745 -18.46 -26.76 -5.90
N ASN A 746 -17.26 -26.34 -6.33
CA ASN A 746 -16.19 -27.17 -6.91
C ASN A 746 -16.63 -27.92 -8.19
N LEU A 747 -17.59 -27.36 -8.92
CA LEU A 747 -18.08 -27.87 -10.18
C LEU A 747 -17.68 -26.91 -11.30
N ARG A 748 -17.19 -27.48 -12.40
CA ARG A 748 -16.70 -26.70 -13.54
C ARG A 748 -17.83 -25.95 -14.27
N LYS A 749 -19.02 -26.53 -14.32
CA LYS A 749 -20.15 -26.08 -15.15
C LYS A 749 -21.43 -25.82 -14.36
N GLU A 750 -21.37 -25.85 -13.02
CA GLU A 750 -22.56 -25.67 -12.19
C GLU A 750 -22.21 -24.98 -10.90
N SER A 751 -23.03 -24.02 -10.51
CA SER A 751 -23.00 -23.39 -9.20
C SER A 751 -24.42 -23.26 -8.64
N TYR A 752 -24.53 -23.26 -7.31
CA TYR A 752 -25.82 -23.27 -6.63
C TYR A 752 -25.99 -22.03 -5.73
N PRO A 753 -26.28 -20.85 -6.31
CA PRO A 753 -26.35 -19.61 -5.54
C PRO A 753 -27.39 -19.65 -4.40
N LEU A 754 -28.46 -20.42 -4.58
CA LEU A 754 -29.55 -20.51 -3.59
C LEU A 754 -29.22 -21.32 -2.36
N LYS A 755 -28.10 -22.03 -2.33
CA LYS A 755 -27.57 -22.65 -1.10
C LYS A 755 -27.06 -21.61 -0.12
N ARG A 756 -26.77 -20.38 -0.57
CA ARG A 756 -26.30 -19.27 0.27
C ARG A 756 -27.47 -18.64 1.01
N LYS A 757 -27.20 -18.09 2.20
CA LYS A 757 -28.19 -17.46 3.06
C LYS A 757 -27.81 -16.02 3.33
N CYS A 758 -28.80 -15.16 3.34
CA CYS A 758 -28.65 -13.80 3.83
C CYS A 758 -28.52 -13.78 5.35
N PRO A 759 -27.80 -12.80 5.91
CA PRO A 759 -27.77 -12.57 7.36
C PRO A 759 -29.18 -12.40 7.95
N THR A 760 -29.32 -12.71 9.22
CA THR A 760 -30.61 -12.57 9.93
C THR A 760 -31.11 -11.13 9.87
N GLY A 761 -32.36 -10.95 9.47
CA GLY A 761 -32.98 -9.62 9.32
C GLY A 761 -32.81 -8.99 7.94
N THR A 762 -32.28 -9.73 6.97
CA THR A 762 -32.17 -9.28 5.57
C THR A 762 -32.83 -10.28 4.62
N ASP A 763 -33.34 -9.79 3.50
CA ASP A 763 -34.07 -10.61 2.53
C ASP A 763 -33.21 -10.89 1.29
N ARG A 764 -33.19 -12.13 0.83
CA ARG A 764 -32.61 -12.50 -0.45
C ARG A 764 -33.50 -11.97 -1.58
N VAL A 765 -32.92 -11.12 -2.45
CA VAL A 765 -33.67 -10.46 -3.54
C VAL A 765 -33.11 -10.78 -4.93
N ALA A 766 -31.86 -11.15 -5.05
CA ALA A 766 -31.25 -11.54 -6.32
C ALA A 766 -30.17 -12.58 -6.11
N ALA A 767 -29.70 -13.17 -7.19
CA ALA A 767 -28.57 -14.07 -7.23
C ALA A 767 -27.61 -13.66 -8.35
N TYR A 768 -26.36 -14.13 -8.28
CA TYR A 768 -25.36 -13.89 -9.30
C TYR A 768 -24.42 -15.09 -9.41
N HIS A 769 -23.82 -15.28 -10.60
CA HIS A 769 -22.75 -16.24 -10.81
C HIS A 769 -21.81 -15.81 -11.93
N THR A 770 -20.66 -16.48 -12.01
CA THR A 770 -19.71 -16.38 -13.12
C THR A 770 -19.76 -17.65 -13.95
N HIS A 771 -19.46 -17.54 -15.24
CA HIS A 771 -19.05 -18.70 -16.04
C HIS A 771 -17.51 -18.82 -16.02
N GLY A 772 -17.00 -20.06 -16.11
CA GLY A 772 -15.58 -20.35 -16.20
C GLY A 772 -14.95 -19.93 -17.53
N ALA A 773 -13.79 -20.50 -17.87
CA ALA A 773 -13.13 -20.21 -19.13
C ALA A 773 -13.97 -20.78 -20.33
N ASP A 774 -13.77 -20.19 -21.52
CA ASP A 774 -14.45 -20.61 -22.75
C ASP A 774 -14.18 -22.09 -23.05
N SER A 775 -15.24 -22.91 -23.08
CA SER A 775 -15.19 -24.34 -23.32
C SER A 775 -15.17 -24.71 -24.82
N HIS A 776 -14.97 -23.74 -25.73
CA HIS A 776 -14.88 -23.91 -27.19
C HIS A 776 -16.08 -24.63 -27.82
N GLY A 777 -17.29 -24.34 -27.30
CA GLY A 777 -18.56 -24.84 -27.90
C GLY A 777 -19.17 -26.05 -27.21
N ASP A 778 -18.56 -26.61 -26.19
CA ASP A 778 -19.12 -27.73 -25.43
C ASP A 778 -20.17 -27.29 -24.39
N TYR A 779 -20.24 -25.97 -24.11
CA TYR A 779 -21.11 -25.35 -23.12
C TYR A 779 -21.46 -23.91 -23.52
N VAL A 780 -22.55 -23.36 -22.95
CA VAL A 780 -22.99 -21.98 -23.25
C VAL A 780 -22.34 -21.02 -22.23
N ASP A 781 -21.09 -20.70 -22.46
CA ASP A 781 -20.32 -19.87 -21.54
C ASP A 781 -20.68 -18.38 -21.59
N GLU A 782 -21.20 -17.95 -22.73
CA GLU A 782 -21.45 -16.53 -23.05
C GLU A 782 -22.87 -16.04 -22.77
N PHE A 783 -23.75 -16.89 -22.23
CA PHE A 783 -25.16 -16.58 -22.00
C PHE A 783 -25.73 -17.37 -20.82
N PHE A 784 -26.80 -16.85 -20.22
CA PHE A 784 -27.57 -17.62 -19.24
C PHE A 784 -28.10 -18.94 -19.82
N SER A 785 -27.83 -20.01 -19.13
CA SER A 785 -28.32 -21.34 -19.46
C SER A 785 -29.85 -21.46 -19.27
N SER A 786 -30.42 -22.58 -19.80
CA SER A 786 -31.83 -22.88 -19.54
C SER A 786 -32.12 -23.10 -18.03
N SER A 787 -31.15 -23.66 -17.32
CA SER A 787 -31.24 -23.85 -15.87
C SER A 787 -31.31 -22.53 -15.11
N ASP A 788 -30.49 -21.55 -15.49
CA ASP A 788 -30.50 -20.21 -14.91
C ASP A 788 -31.83 -19.49 -15.13
N LYS A 789 -32.35 -19.55 -16.34
CA LYS A 789 -33.66 -18.99 -16.68
C LYS A 789 -34.78 -19.63 -15.89
N ASN A 790 -34.71 -20.94 -15.64
CA ASN A 790 -35.68 -21.63 -14.81
C ASN A 790 -35.56 -21.27 -13.35
N LEU A 791 -34.33 -21.09 -12.85
CA LEU A 791 -34.06 -20.72 -11.46
C LEU A 791 -34.68 -19.36 -11.12
N VAL A 792 -34.53 -18.35 -11.99
CA VAL A 792 -35.08 -17.01 -11.75
C VAL A 792 -36.61 -16.95 -11.95
N ARG A 793 -37.17 -17.79 -12.82
CA ARG A 793 -38.62 -17.88 -13.06
C ARG A 793 -39.42 -18.57 -11.95
N SER A 794 -38.73 -19.35 -11.11
CA SER A 794 -39.40 -20.07 -10.01
C SER A 794 -39.89 -19.10 -8.96
N LYS A 795 -41.18 -19.09 -8.71
CA LYS A 795 -41.82 -18.25 -7.69
C LYS A 795 -41.36 -18.60 -6.28
N ASP A 796 -40.92 -19.84 -6.05
CA ASP A 796 -40.43 -20.32 -4.74
C ASP A 796 -39.08 -19.68 -4.37
N ASN A 797 -38.32 -19.19 -5.36
CA ASN A 797 -37.01 -18.58 -5.15
C ASN A 797 -37.09 -17.09 -4.79
N ASN A 798 -38.22 -16.42 -5.10
CA ASN A 798 -38.48 -15.03 -4.80
C ASN A 798 -37.33 -14.06 -5.22
N LEU A 799 -36.78 -14.26 -6.44
CA LEU A 799 -35.71 -13.45 -6.97
C LEU A 799 -36.28 -12.33 -7.86
N GLU A 800 -35.80 -11.11 -7.67
CA GLU A 800 -36.12 -9.96 -8.55
C GLU A 800 -35.29 -9.99 -9.81
N ALA A 801 -34.01 -10.45 -9.73
CA ALA A 801 -33.07 -10.51 -10.82
C ALA A 801 -32.03 -11.65 -10.63
N PHE A 802 -31.37 -12.00 -11.76
CA PHE A 802 -30.23 -12.88 -11.76
C PHE A 802 -29.13 -12.31 -12.65
N TYR A 803 -27.91 -12.27 -12.16
CA TYR A 803 -26.77 -11.60 -12.80
C TYR A 803 -25.68 -12.60 -13.20
N LEU A 804 -25.03 -12.34 -14.32
CA LEU A 804 -23.98 -13.17 -14.87
C LEU A 804 -22.78 -12.32 -15.31
N ALA A 805 -21.59 -12.76 -14.96
CA ALA A 805 -20.36 -12.33 -15.64
C ALA A 805 -19.85 -13.46 -16.55
N THR A 806 -19.67 -13.13 -17.80
CA THR A 806 -19.29 -14.10 -18.85
C THR A 806 -17.79 -14.08 -19.11
N PRO A 807 -17.22 -15.15 -19.69
CA PRO A 807 -15.79 -15.23 -19.98
C PRO A 807 -15.25 -14.11 -20.87
N ASP A 808 -16.06 -13.54 -21.75
CA ASP A 808 -15.69 -12.40 -22.60
C ASP A 808 -15.81 -11.04 -21.92
N GLY A 809 -16.10 -10.99 -20.60
CA GLY A 809 -16.16 -9.78 -19.79
C GLY A 809 -17.48 -9.00 -19.91
N ARG A 810 -18.56 -9.63 -20.36
CA ARG A 810 -19.91 -9.04 -20.34
C ARG A 810 -20.56 -9.18 -18.96
N PHE A 811 -21.44 -8.24 -18.67
CA PHE A 811 -22.32 -8.28 -17.50
C PHE A 811 -23.77 -8.32 -17.97
N GLU A 812 -24.46 -9.41 -17.67
CA GLU A 812 -25.81 -9.71 -18.13
C GLU A 812 -26.79 -9.80 -16.95
N ALA A 813 -28.05 -9.48 -17.19
CA ALA A 813 -29.08 -9.61 -16.16
C ALA A 813 -30.42 -10.12 -16.74
N LEU A 814 -31.06 -11.02 -16.00
CA LEU A 814 -32.43 -11.49 -16.23
C LEU A 814 -33.38 -10.95 -15.15
N ASN A 815 -34.62 -10.63 -15.55
CA ASN A 815 -35.70 -10.36 -14.60
C ASN A 815 -36.34 -11.67 -14.08
N ASN A 816 -37.29 -11.55 -13.18
CA ASN A 816 -38.02 -12.68 -12.60
C ASN A 816 -38.90 -13.48 -13.60
N LYS A 817 -39.03 -13.00 -14.84
CA LYS A 817 -39.66 -13.72 -15.95
C LYS A 817 -38.65 -14.48 -16.82
N GLY A 818 -37.35 -14.34 -16.53
CA GLY A 818 -36.25 -14.90 -17.30
C GLY A 818 -36.04 -14.20 -18.65
N GLU A 819 -36.38 -12.92 -18.71
CA GLU A 819 -36.14 -12.03 -19.84
C GLU A 819 -34.92 -11.16 -19.55
N TYR A 820 -34.08 -10.87 -20.57
CA TYR A 820 -32.94 -10.00 -20.39
C TYR A 820 -33.38 -8.58 -20.04
N ILE A 821 -32.85 -8.04 -18.93
CA ILE A 821 -33.03 -6.64 -18.53
C ILE A 821 -32.00 -5.78 -19.28
N PHE A 822 -30.75 -6.25 -19.32
CA PHE A 822 -29.66 -5.63 -20.05
C PHE A 822 -28.54 -6.62 -20.34
N ILE A 823 -27.70 -6.25 -21.32
CA ILE A 823 -26.40 -6.85 -21.63
C ILE A 823 -25.43 -5.68 -21.75
N ARG A 824 -24.39 -5.64 -20.93
CA ARG A 824 -23.33 -4.66 -21.02
C ARG A 824 -22.05 -5.35 -21.50
N ASN A 825 -21.55 -4.95 -22.65
CA ASN A 825 -20.30 -5.45 -23.21
C ASN A 825 -19.12 -4.73 -22.57
N SER A 826 -18.01 -5.46 -22.31
CA SER A 826 -16.73 -4.91 -21.83
C SER A 826 -16.86 -4.01 -20.60
N VAL A 827 -17.42 -4.54 -19.53
CA VAL A 827 -17.60 -3.76 -18.28
C VAL A 827 -16.25 -3.58 -17.59
N PRO A 828 -15.83 -2.35 -17.25
CA PRO A 828 -14.58 -2.11 -16.53
C PRO A 828 -14.51 -2.90 -15.23
N GLY A 829 -13.41 -3.63 -15.05
CA GLY A 829 -13.17 -4.46 -13.87
C GLY A 829 -13.70 -5.89 -13.97
N LEU A 830 -14.43 -6.26 -15.04
CA LEU A 830 -14.65 -7.67 -15.40
C LEU A 830 -13.55 -8.11 -16.37
N SER A 831 -12.80 -9.15 -15.98
CA SER A 831 -11.74 -9.70 -16.81
C SER A 831 -12.33 -10.57 -17.93
N SER A 832 -11.75 -10.51 -19.11
CA SER A 832 -12.04 -11.44 -20.21
C SER A 832 -10.92 -12.47 -20.45
N VAL A 833 -9.87 -12.42 -19.64
CA VAL A 833 -8.70 -13.31 -19.72
C VAL A 833 -8.32 -13.71 -18.31
N CYS A 834 -7.98 -14.98 -18.10
CA CYS A 834 -7.32 -15.37 -16.85
C CYS A 834 -6.03 -14.57 -16.69
N ILE A 835 -5.97 -13.80 -15.64
CA ILE A 835 -4.74 -13.19 -15.15
C ILE A 835 -4.22 -14.17 -14.10
N PRO A 836 -3.21 -15.02 -14.42
CA PRO A 836 -2.76 -16.02 -13.46
C PRO A 836 -2.36 -15.35 -12.15
N TYR A 837 -2.91 -15.83 -11.06
CA TYR A 837 -2.34 -15.55 -9.75
C TYR A 837 -1.01 -16.33 -9.72
N HIS A 838 0.09 -15.64 -9.70
CA HIS A 838 1.35 -16.25 -9.32
C HIS A 838 1.30 -16.38 -7.79
N ASP A 839 1.06 -17.61 -7.32
CA ASP A 839 1.20 -17.99 -5.92
C ASP A 839 2.60 -17.74 -5.39
#